data_4d7014dbed7029fe308d56fcc5c9b963
#
_entry.id   4d7014dbed7029fe308d56fcc5c9b963
#
_cell.length_a   1.000
_cell.length_b   1.000
_cell.length_c   1.000
_cell.angle_alpha   90.00
_cell.angle_beta   90.00
_cell.angle_gamma   90.00
#
_symmetry.space_group_name_H-M   'P 1'
#
loop_
_entity.id
_entity.type
_entity.pdbx_description
1 polymer ?
#
loop_
_entity_poly.entity_id
_entity_poly.type
_entity_poly.pdbx_seq_one_letter_code
_entity_poly.pdbx_strand_id
1 'polypeptide(L)'
;MASVNMPVPQGKKTKKTKASAVVVDTLLKGQSPKDSKAVDKNIPDTTKMDSLQLAIYHHNKAIDDSIRADSMMRARSNGIDAPVKYSAEDSLVYDAESGTAYLYGNSKVDYENMKLMSDKVHMNLDKSTVRATGTVDSTAEGGIKGKPVFTMGKDEYKSDTMAFNFKSKKGLIKGVYTEQQDGFLSGEVGKRDSTGSIYLQHGRYTTCDKPHPDFYIALSRAKVRPGKDVVFGPAYLVVADVPLPLAIPYGFFPFSKKYSSGFIMPSYGDESDRGFYLRDGGYYFAISDKWDLKLLGEIYTKGSWGVSAASNYRKRYRYSGSFLFSYQDSKTGDKGLPDFAEQESFKIQWNHRQDPKANPYSSFAASVNFATSNYERNNLNSMYNPQTLTQSTRTSSVSWSTGFSSIGLSLSATTNLAQDMRTSSIQITLPDLNISLSRFYPFKRKHLVGKERWYEKISMSYTGQLANSISTKEDKLLHSNLIKDWKNAFQHTIPVQANFTLFNYINVTPSFNFTDRMYSKKVTRGWDNTLQKEVVRDTIYGFHNVYNWSMNVGASTKLYGFWVPNRKLFGDKIQAIRHVITPQVSFSYSPNFGARLYGYYDSYQYTDASGNVKLVEYSPYQDELYSVPGKYKTEMISWDVSNNIEMKIKSDKDTTGYKKISIIDELGASMSYNAAADYHRWSDLSMRLRLKWWKNYTFSMNAQFATYAYELDANGKPYVGNHTEWGYGRLPRFQGMSQNFSFTLNPEKLKKWFGRKDDKDDDKVSVDSDGPDTNIESNMDDDLEKGKYAAKKKRGNIAETDDDGYMSFNMPWSLTIGYGITMRENTAGRFNSKTMRYPYKFTQTLNFSGNIRISDGWNINFSSGYDFENHAMSMTTASLSRDLHCFNMSASVVLAPYTSYNFTFRCNAATLTDALKYDKRSGITNAVQWY
;
A
#
# COMPACT_ATOMS: atom_id res chain seq x y z
N MET A 1 -14.98 -34.19 -18.34
CA MET A 1 -16.05 -35.16 -18.12
C MET A 1 -17.12 -34.56 -17.23
N ALA A 2 -18.34 -34.56 -17.76
CA ALA A 2 -19.63 -34.38 -17.08
C ALA A 2 -19.94 -33.02 -16.44
N SER A 3 -20.66 -32.23 -17.20
CA SER A 3 -21.55 -31.17 -16.77
C SER A 3 -22.84 -31.75 -16.16
N VAL A 4 -23.27 -31.26 -15.02
CA VAL A 4 -24.61 -31.54 -14.49
C VAL A 4 -25.39 -30.23 -14.39
N ASN A 5 -26.44 -30.13 -15.21
CA ASN A 5 -27.50 -29.11 -15.13
C ASN A 5 -28.48 -29.47 -14.01
N MET A 6 -28.88 -28.53 -13.19
CA MET A 6 -30.07 -28.60 -12.35
C MET A 6 -30.96 -27.37 -12.50
N PRO A 7 -32.29 -27.50 -12.47
CA PRO A 7 -33.21 -26.44 -12.87
C PRO A 7 -33.62 -25.49 -11.75
N VAL A 8 -33.91 -24.26 -12.14
CA VAL A 8 -34.42 -23.16 -11.30
C VAL A 8 -35.95 -23.30 -11.11
N PRO A 9 -36.51 -23.11 -9.92
CA PRO A 9 -37.97 -23.13 -9.73
C PRO A 9 -38.61 -21.78 -10.09
N GLN A 10 -39.70 -21.84 -10.87
CA GLN A 10 -40.53 -20.71 -11.27
C GLN A 10 -41.36 -20.17 -10.10
N GLY A 11 -41.19 -18.88 -9.75
CA GLY A 11 -42.05 -18.16 -8.83
C GLY A 11 -43.25 -17.53 -9.54
N LYS A 12 -44.43 -17.66 -8.93
CA LYS A 12 -45.73 -17.19 -9.40
C LYS A 12 -45.80 -15.68 -9.61
N LYS A 13 -46.24 -15.30 -10.82
CA LYS A 13 -46.55 -13.90 -11.19
C LYS A 13 -47.93 -13.47 -10.71
N THR A 14 -48.00 -12.42 -9.89
CA THR A 14 -49.22 -11.66 -9.62
C THR A 14 -49.50 -10.71 -10.78
N LYS A 15 -50.69 -10.79 -11.36
CA LYS A 15 -51.18 -9.87 -12.42
C LYS A 15 -51.39 -8.47 -11.86
N LYS A 16 -50.61 -7.50 -12.32
CA LYS A 16 -51.00 -6.08 -12.30
C LYS A 16 -51.53 -5.71 -13.67
N THR A 17 -52.75 -5.20 -13.70
CA THR A 17 -53.44 -4.64 -14.86
C THR A 17 -52.61 -3.46 -15.42
N LYS A 18 -52.06 -3.58 -16.60
CA LYS A 18 -51.45 -2.48 -17.36
C LYS A 18 -52.52 -1.72 -18.12
N ALA A 19 -52.58 -0.40 -17.91
CA ALA A 19 -53.23 0.51 -18.84
C ALA A 19 -52.52 0.42 -20.19
N SER A 20 -53.27 0.24 -21.23
CA SER A 20 -52.73 0.09 -22.59
C SER A 20 -52.25 1.43 -23.10
N ALA A 21 -50.92 1.57 -23.30
CA ALA A 21 -50.37 2.68 -24.07
C ALA A 21 -50.77 2.47 -25.54
N VAL A 22 -51.45 3.43 -26.15
CA VAL A 22 -51.76 3.41 -27.58
C VAL A 22 -50.51 3.79 -28.31
N VAL A 23 -49.85 2.81 -28.95
CA VAL A 23 -48.74 3.06 -29.87
C VAL A 23 -49.34 3.28 -31.25
N VAL A 24 -49.23 4.52 -31.71
CA VAL A 24 -49.57 4.82 -33.13
C VAL A 24 -48.26 4.72 -33.92
N ASP A 25 -48.16 3.65 -34.66
CA ASP A 25 -47.05 3.45 -35.61
C ASP A 25 -47.40 4.21 -36.89
N THR A 26 -46.75 5.34 -37.12
CA THR A 26 -46.89 6.02 -38.40
C THR A 26 -46.14 5.21 -39.45
N LEU A 27 -46.87 4.52 -40.27
CA LEU A 27 -46.41 3.75 -41.40
C LEU A 27 -45.65 4.63 -42.44
N LEU A 28 -44.36 4.81 -42.24
CA LEU A 28 -43.41 5.21 -43.30
C LEU A 28 -42.19 4.31 -43.21
N LYS A 29 -42.36 3.04 -43.60
CA LYS A 29 -41.22 2.17 -43.93
C LYS A 29 -40.69 2.52 -45.31
N GLY A 30 -39.59 3.28 -45.37
CA GLY A 30 -38.73 3.31 -46.55
C GLY A 30 -37.98 1.98 -46.64
N GLN A 31 -38.46 1.07 -47.49
CA GLN A 31 -37.69 -0.13 -47.84
C GLN A 31 -36.64 0.23 -48.88
N SER A 32 -35.37 -0.01 -48.52
CA SER A 32 -34.28 -0.17 -49.49
C SER A 32 -34.56 -1.42 -50.35
N PRO A 33 -34.34 -1.39 -51.65
CA PRO A 33 -34.64 -2.53 -52.47
C PRO A 33 -33.48 -3.53 -52.46
N LYS A 34 -33.64 -4.61 -51.75
CA LYS A 34 -32.94 -5.86 -52.04
C LYS A 34 -33.81 -7.07 -51.76
N ASP A 35 -34.17 -7.67 -52.89
CA ASP A 35 -34.56 -9.06 -53.12
C ASP A 35 -35.28 -9.85 -52.04
N SER A 36 -36.62 -9.89 -52.16
CA SER A 36 -37.31 -11.15 -51.89
C SER A 36 -38.64 -11.19 -52.70
N LYS A 37 -38.71 -12.17 -53.58
CA LYS A 37 -39.97 -12.58 -54.17
C LYS A 37 -40.90 -13.13 -53.09
N ALA A 38 -41.80 -12.30 -52.56
CA ALA A 38 -42.98 -12.74 -51.87
C ALA A 38 -44.16 -12.60 -52.80
N VAL A 39 -44.66 -13.72 -53.27
CA VAL A 39 -45.88 -13.84 -54.04
C VAL A 39 -47.04 -13.37 -53.18
N ASP A 40 -47.63 -12.23 -53.57
CA ASP A 40 -48.81 -11.67 -52.89
C ASP A 40 -50.03 -12.57 -53.29
N LYS A 41 -50.56 -13.35 -52.36
CA LYS A 41 -51.62 -14.34 -52.56
C LYS A 41 -53.04 -13.77 -52.61
N ASN A 42 -53.20 -12.47 -52.73
CA ASN A 42 -54.50 -11.81 -52.73
C ASN A 42 -54.74 -10.89 -53.95
N ILE A 43 -54.24 -11.27 -55.14
CA ILE A 43 -54.69 -10.60 -56.37
C ILE A 43 -55.91 -11.35 -56.81
N PRO A 44 -57.10 -10.71 -56.87
CA PRO A 44 -58.31 -11.36 -57.35
C PRO A 44 -58.14 -11.71 -58.82
N ASP A 45 -58.54 -12.92 -59.13
CA ASP A 45 -58.49 -13.48 -60.53
C ASP A 45 -59.36 -12.67 -61.44
N THR A 46 -58.78 -11.77 -62.23
CA THR A 46 -59.50 -10.84 -63.10
C THR A 46 -60.19 -11.55 -64.29
N THR A 47 -59.90 -12.89 -64.52
CA THR A 47 -60.56 -13.66 -65.60
C THR A 47 -61.97 -14.17 -65.27
N LYS A 48 -62.34 -14.03 -63.98
CA LYS A 48 -63.66 -14.43 -63.47
C LYS A 48 -64.59 -13.27 -63.09
N MET A 49 -64.16 -12.03 -63.40
CA MET A 49 -64.97 -10.80 -63.13
C MET A 49 -65.80 -10.40 -64.29
N ASP A 50 -67.05 -10.01 -63.96
CA ASP A 50 -67.95 -9.37 -64.89
C ASP A 50 -67.44 -8.01 -65.40
N SER A 51 -67.77 -7.54 -66.54
CA SER A 51 -67.25 -6.28 -67.16
C SER A 51 -67.36 -5.04 -66.28
N LEU A 52 -68.40 -5.03 -65.43
CA LEU A 52 -68.65 -3.96 -64.46
C LEU A 52 -67.68 -4.10 -63.23
N GLN A 53 -67.47 -5.28 -62.76
CA GLN A 53 -66.55 -5.58 -61.69
C GLN A 53 -65.13 -5.34 -62.08
N LEU A 54 -64.72 -5.63 -63.27
CA LEU A 54 -63.43 -5.35 -63.88
C LEU A 54 -63.16 -3.85 -63.99
N ALA A 55 -64.17 -3.07 -64.43
CA ALA A 55 -64.10 -1.62 -64.54
C ALA A 55 -63.95 -0.96 -63.14
N ILE A 56 -64.67 -1.47 -62.13
CA ILE A 56 -64.52 -1.03 -60.71
C ILE A 56 -63.14 -1.40 -60.18
N TYR A 57 -62.67 -2.60 -60.45
CA TYR A 57 -61.30 -3.03 -60.01
C TYR A 57 -60.21 -2.17 -60.60
N HIS A 58 -60.31 -1.87 -61.94
CA HIS A 58 -59.28 -0.98 -62.57
C HIS A 58 -59.40 0.46 -62.12
N HIS A 59 -60.60 0.94 -61.79
CA HIS A 59 -60.79 2.29 -61.26
C HIS A 59 -60.23 2.37 -59.82
N ASN A 60 -60.50 1.40 -58.96
CA ASN A 60 -59.97 1.37 -57.60
C ASN A 60 -58.44 1.19 -57.57
N LYS A 61 -57.93 0.34 -58.47
CA LYS A 61 -56.46 0.18 -58.62
C LYS A 61 -55.78 1.47 -59.09
N ALA A 62 -56.38 2.21 -59.98
CA ALA A 62 -55.86 3.50 -60.45
C ALA A 62 -55.88 4.57 -59.30
N ILE A 63 -56.92 4.54 -58.46
CA ILE A 63 -56.91 5.38 -57.23
C ILE A 63 -55.87 4.98 -56.24
N ASP A 64 -55.72 3.69 -55.97
CA ASP A 64 -54.67 3.18 -55.07
C ASP A 64 -53.26 3.46 -55.58
N ASP A 65 -53.03 3.28 -56.90
CA ASP A 65 -51.72 3.62 -57.49
C ASP A 65 -51.49 5.14 -57.51
N SER A 66 -52.52 5.98 -57.66
CA SER A 66 -52.42 7.43 -57.56
C SER A 66 -52.12 7.88 -56.13
N ILE A 67 -52.81 7.31 -55.15
CA ILE A 67 -52.54 7.54 -53.70
C ILE A 67 -51.15 7.09 -53.33
N ARG A 68 -50.71 5.94 -53.84
CA ARG A 68 -49.35 5.41 -53.63
C ARG A 68 -48.27 6.27 -54.29
N ALA A 69 -48.51 6.79 -55.52
CA ALA A 69 -47.63 7.73 -56.22
C ALA A 69 -47.55 9.08 -55.45
N ASP A 70 -48.65 9.60 -54.94
CA ASP A 70 -48.71 10.86 -54.22
C ASP A 70 -48.03 10.70 -52.81
N SER A 71 -48.23 9.59 -52.15
CA SER A 71 -47.56 9.27 -50.92
C SER A 71 -46.04 9.05 -51.10
N MET A 72 -45.61 8.47 -52.24
CA MET A 72 -44.18 8.36 -52.58
C MET A 72 -43.58 9.71 -53.00
N MET A 73 -44.29 10.59 -53.67
CA MET A 73 -43.83 11.94 -53.96
C MET A 73 -43.73 12.81 -52.70
N ARG A 74 -44.67 12.71 -51.78
CA ARG A 74 -44.57 13.39 -50.43
C ARG A 74 -43.41 12.84 -49.58
N ALA A 75 -43.15 11.53 -49.60
CA ALA A 75 -42.03 10.92 -48.90
C ALA A 75 -40.69 11.36 -49.51
N ARG A 76 -40.57 11.62 -50.81
CA ARG A 76 -39.36 12.10 -51.48
C ARG A 76 -39.06 13.59 -51.26
N SER A 77 -40.08 14.43 -51.05
CA SER A 77 -39.90 15.87 -50.93
C SER A 77 -39.59 16.35 -49.50
N ASN A 78 -39.96 15.60 -48.49
CA ASN A 78 -39.78 15.96 -47.07
C ASN A 78 -39.16 14.87 -46.19
N GLY A 79 -38.44 13.91 -46.77
CA GLY A 79 -37.93 12.73 -46.05
C GLY A 79 -36.98 13.05 -44.87
N ILE A 80 -37.36 12.59 -43.72
CA ILE A 80 -36.50 12.43 -42.56
C ILE A 80 -35.72 11.10 -42.77
N ASP A 81 -34.42 11.06 -42.38
CA ASP A 81 -33.52 9.91 -42.63
C ASP A 81 -34.02 8.61 -41.94
N ALA A 82 -34.88 8.69 -40.91
CA ALA A 82 -35.42 7.55 -40.15
C ALA A 82 -36.86 7.83 -39.64
N PRO A 83 -37.66 6.79 -39.31
CA PRO A 83 -38.97 6.97 -38.73
C PRO A 83 -38.87 7.50 -37.30
N VAL A 84 -39.73 8.46 -36.97
CA VAL A 84 -39.89 9.00 -35.61
C VAL A 84 -40.93 8.17 -34.85
N LYS A 85 -40.54 7.55 -33.74
CA LYS A 85 -41.46 6.87 -32.83
C LYS A 85 -41.84 7.81 -31.71
N TYR A 86 -43.10 7.93 -31.36
CA TYR A 86 -43.56 8.76 -30.26
C TYR A 86 -44.68 8.10 -29.47
N SER A 87 -44.70 8.39 -28.14
CA SER A 87 -45.73 7.91 -27.21
C SER A 87 -45.97 8.93 -26.11
N ALA A 88 -47.17 8.92 -25.56
CA ALA A 88 -47.56 9.72 -24.42
C ALA A 88 -48.38 8.84 -23.46
N GLU A 89 -48.33 9.15 -22.13
CA GLU A 89 -49.08 8.39 -21.13
C GLU A 89 -50.52 8.95 -20.93
N ASP A 90 -50.71 10.30 -20.99
CA ASP A 90 -52.04 10.91 -20.76
C ASP A 90 -52.85 11.06 -22.05
N SER A 91 -52.36 11.87 -23.00
CA SER A 91 -53.09 12.13 -24.23
C SER A 91 -52.15 12.45 -25.40
N LEU A 92 -52.61 12.10 -26.61
CA LEU A 92 -52.03 12.47 -27.87
C LEU A 92 -53.09 13.10 -28.73
N VAL A 93 -52.85 14.33 -29.13
CA VAL A 93 -53.73 15.11 -30.01
C VAL A 93 -52.97 15.39 -31.29
N TYR A 94 -53.54 15.00 -32.43
CA TYR A 94 -52.98 15.31 -33.72
C TYR A 94 -53.86 16.29 -34.48
N ASP A 95 -53.30 17.46 -34.75
CA ASP A 95 -53.93 18.48 -35.57
C ASP A 95 -53.51 18.30 -37.03
N ALA A 96 -54.43 17.82 -37.83
CA ALA A 96 -54.16 17.50 -39.26
C ALA A 96 -53.98 18.76 -40.11
N GLU A 97 -54.58 19.91 -39.75
CA GLU A 97 -54.44 21.15 -40.51
C GLU A 97 -53.06 21.77 -40.38
N SER A 98 -52.49 21.78 -39.16
CA SER A 98 -51.15 22.29 -38.91
C SER A 98 -50.05 21.22 -38.98
N GLY A 99 -50.39 19.94 -39.21
CA GLY A 99 -49.44 18.81 -39.20
C GLY A 99 -48.71 18.63 -37.85
N THR A 100 -49.36 19.02 -36.73
CA THR A 100 -48.74 19.07 -35.42
C THR A 100 -49.31 18.01 -34.46
N ALA A 101 -48.45 17.21 -33.83
CA ALA A 101 -48.82 16.30 -32.78
C ALA A 101 -48.45 16.90 -31.38
N TYR A 102 -49.41 16.90 -30.50
CA TYR A 102 -49.28 17.34 -29.10
C TYR A 102 -49.36 16.11 -28.19
N LEU A 103 -48.31 15.90 -27.41
CA LEU A 103 -48.15 14.77 -26.50
C LEU A 103 -48.13 15.32 -25.07
N TYR A 104 -48.89 14.70 -24.17
CA TYR A 104 -49.00 15.10 -22.80
C TYR A 104 -48.77 13.88 -21.86
N GLY A 105 -48.09 14.11 -20.73
CA GLY A 105 -47.78 13.12 -19.71
C GLY A 105 -46.68 12.15 -20.14
N ASN A 106 -45.50 12.23 -19.50
CA ASN A 106 -44.33 11.38 -19.73
C ASN A 106 -44.07 11.00 -21.21
N SER A 107 -44.17 12.02 -22.04
CA SER A 107 -44.06 11.89 -23.48
C SER A 107 -42.67 11.46 -23.92
N LYS A 108 -42.59 10.54 -24.89
CA LYS A 108 -41.32 10.00 -25.40
C LYS A 108 -41.28 10.14 -26.90
N VAL A 109 -40.15 10.58 -27.44
CA VAL A 109 -39.88 10.67 -28.87
C VAL A 109 -38.52 10.02 -29.16
N ASP A 110 -38.52 8.97 -29.99
CA ASP A 110 -37.32 8.24 -30.38
C ASP A 110 -37.06 8.49 -31.88
N TYR A 111 -35.81 8.93 -32.18
CA TYR A 111 -35.35 9.17 -33.56
C TYR A 111 -33.90 8.73 -33.70
N GLU A 112 -33.61 7.74 -34.54
CA GLU A 112 -32.28 7.11 -34.68
C GLU A 112 -31.69 6.68 -33.32
N ASN A 113 -30.58 7.31 -32.87
CA ASN A 113 -29.94 7.11 -31.59
C ASN A 113 -30.31 8.17 -30.53
N MET A 114 -31.34 8.99 -30.83
CA MET A 114 -31.78 10.08 -29.97
C MET A 114 -33.10 9.70 -29.28
N LYS A 115 -33.20 10.01 -27.99
CA LYS A 115 -34.42 9.83 -27.19
C LYS A 115 -34.70 11.13 -26.47
N LEU A 116 -35.93 11.62 -26.61
CA LEU A 116 -36.42 12.80 -25.90
C LEU A 116 -37.58 12.38 -25.00
N MET A 117 -37.48 12.71 -23.72
CA MET A 117 -38.53 12.48 -22.72
C MET A 117 -38.91 13.81 -22.08
N SER A 118 -40.21 14.11 -21.96
CA SER A 118 -40.72 15.33 -21.34
C SER A 118 -42.19 15.18 -20.97
N ASP A 119 -42.69 16.00 -20.10
CA ASP A 119 -44.12 16.04 -19.78
C ASP A 119 -44.97 16.53 -20.93
N LYS A 120 -44.50 17.56 -21.65
CA LYS A 120 -45.18 18.11 -22.84
C LYS A 120 -44.25 18.13 -24.04
N VAL A 121 -44.70 17.54 -25.13
CA VAL A 121 -43.97 17.57 -26.40
C VAL A 121 -44.88 17.99 -27.55
N HIS A 122 -44.45 19.02 -28.28
CA HIS A 122 -45.12 19.49 -29.51
C HIS A 122 -44.24 19.13 -30.69
N MET A 123 -44.74 18.31 -31.60
CA MET A 123 -43.99 17.86 -32.75
C MET A 123 -44.75 18.28 -34.03
N ASN A 124 -44.12 19.12 -34.85
CA ASN A 124 -44.62 19.48 -36.16
C ASN A 124 -43.94 18.59 -37.19
N LEU A 125 -44.72 17.74 -37.82
CA LEU A 125 -44.22 16.72 -38.78
C LEU A 125 -43.77 17.37 -40.10
N ASP A 126 -44.48 18.37 -40.57
CA ASP A 126 -44.19 19.06 -41.84
C ASP A 126 -42.85 19.83 -41.77
N LYS A 127 -42.62 20.52 -40.67
CA LYS A 127 -41.39 21.29 -40.41
C LYS A 127 -40.28 20.42 -39.82
N SER A 128 -40.56 19.14 -39.56
CA SER A 128 -39.61 18.20 -38.91
C SER A 128 -39.03 18.75 -37.58
N THR A 129 -39.86 19.45 -36.80
CA THR A 129 -39.43 20.08 -35.55
C THR A 129 -40.15 19.49 -34.35
N VAL A 130 -39.42 19.35 -33.23
CA VAL A 130 -39.96 18.97 -31.93
C VAL A 130 -39.62 20.04 -30.89
N ARG A 131 -40.56 20.38 -30.04
CA ARG A 131 -40.36 21.25 -28.88
C ARG A 131 -40.88 20.54 -27.63
N ALA A 132 -40.05 20.52 -26.59
CA ALA A 132 -40.32 19.86 -25.32
C ALA A 132 -40.25 20.86 -24.16
N THR A 133 -41.22 20.75 -23.23
CA THR A 133 -41.29 21.59 -22.00
C THR A 133 -41.84 20.76 -20.86
N GLY A 134 -41.43 21.07 -19.64
CA GLY A 134 -42.06 20.53 -18.40
C GLY A 134 -43.38 21.28 -18.08
N THR A 135 -44.13 20.79 -17.12
CA THR A 135 -45.32 21.41 -16.56
C THR A 135 -44.99 22.05 -15.23
N VAL A 136 -45.49 23.27 -14.99
CA VAL A 136 -45.33 23.95 -13.69
C VAL A 136 -46.09 23.18 -12.63
N ASP A 137 -45.37 22.74 -11.57
CA ASP A 137 -45.91 22.01 -10.44
C ASP A 137 -45.18 22.49 -9.17
N SER A 138 -45.93 23.19 -8.31
CA SER A 138 -45.38 23.75 -7.06
C SER A 138 -44.93 22.71 -6.04
N THR A 139 -45.34 21.44 -6.23
CA THR A 139 -44.95 20.33 -5.38
C THR A 139 -43.67 19.61 -5.88
N ALA A 140 -43.25 19.89 -7.09
CA ALA A 140 -42.06 19.29 -7.67
C ALA A 140 -40.77 20.02 -7.26
N GLU A 141 -39.70 19.30 -7.07
CA GLU A 141 -38.38 19.87 -6.77
C GLU A 141 -37.92 20.80 -7.92
N GLY A 142 -37.82 22.10 -7.63
CA GLY A 142 -37.54 23.15 -8.62
C GLY A 142 -38.76 23.66 -9.41
N GLY A 143 -40.00 23.38 -8.96
CA GLY A 143 -41.25 24.01 -9.48
C GLY A 143 -41.70 23.58 -10.86
N ILE A 144 -41.02 22.61 -11.50
CA ILE A 144 -41.33 22.11 -12.85
C ILE A 144 -41.22 20.59 -12.87
N LYS A 145 -42.35 19.92 -13.15
CA LYS A 145 -42.42 18.46 -13.32
C LYS A 145 -42.11 18.06 -14.75
N GLY A 146 -41.43 16.92 -14.95
CA GLY A 146 -41.23 16.34 -16.27
C GLY A 146 -40.38 17.19 -17.21
N LYS A 147 -39.31 17.84 -16.71
CA LYS A 147 -38.35 18.61 -17.51
C LYS A 147 -37.82 17.77 -18.68
N PRO A 148 -37.56 18.37 -19.85
CA PRO A 148 -37.03 17.66 -21.00
C PRO A 148 -35.70 17.01 -20.72
N VAL A 149 -35.60 15.71 -21.00
CA VAL A 149 -34.38 14.91 -20.96
C VAL A 149 -34.10 14.37 -22.34
N PHE A 150 -32.98 14.78 -22.91
CA PHE A 150 -32.56 14.37 -24.24
C PHE A 150 -31.34 13.48 -24.12
N THR A 151 -31.43 12.26 -24.64
CA THR A 151 -30.35 11.29 -24.62
C THR A 151 -29.85 11.02 -26.03
N MET A 152 -28.54 11.08 -26.24
CA MET A 152 -27.93 10.76 -27.53
C MET A 152 -26.73 9.85 -27.33
N GLY A 153 -26.86 8.59 -27.67
CA GLY A 153 -25.84 7.58 -27.43
C GLY A 153 -25.66 7.33 -25.90
N LYS A 154 -24.59 7.84 -25.33
CA LYS A 154 -24.28 7.75 -23.88
C LYS A 154 -24.46 9.07 -23.13
N ASP A 155 -24.63 10.16 -23.84
CA ASP A 155 -24.72 11.51 -23.29
C ASP A 155 -26.16 11.85 -22.96
N GLU A 156 -26.41 12.38 -21.76
CA GLU A 156 -27.72 12.84 -21.30
C GLU A 156 -27.72 14.35 -21.09
N TYR A 157 -28.72 15.04 -21.60
CA TYR A 157 -28.91 16.49 -21.49
C TYR A 157 -30.25 16.78 -20.83
N LYS A 158 -30.25 17.36 -19.67
CA LYS A 158 -31.43 17.88 -18.99
C LYS A 158 -31.59 19.36 -19.31
N SER A 159 -32.82 19.83 -19.46
CA SER A 159 -33.09 21.23 -19.82
C SER A 159 -34.44 21.70 -19.29
N ASP A 160 -34.61 23.01 -19.23
CA ASP A 160 -35.93 23.59 -18.94
C ASP A 160 -36.84 23.59 -20.16
N THR A 161 -36.30 23.92 -21.33
CA THR A 161 -36.98 23.81 -22.64
C THR A 161 -36.02 23.39 -23.71
N MET A 162 -36.51 22.61 -24.66
CA MET A 162 -35.76 22.13 -25.80
C MET A 162 -36.53 22.25 -27.08
N ALA A 163 -35.87 22.68 -28.15
CA ALA A 163 -36.38 22.62 -29.51
C ALA A 163 -35.32 21.94 -30.41
N PHE A 164 -35.74 21.00 -31.25
CA PHE A 164 -34.85 20.27 -32.13
C PHE A 164 -35.49 20.09 -33.50
N ASN A 165 -34.69 20.18 -34.57
CA ASN A 165 -35.11 19.93 -35.93
C ASN A 165 -34.42 18.68 -36.47
N PHE A 166 -35.19 17.64 -36.78
CA PHE A 166 -34.72 16.34 -37.23
C PHE A 166 -34.00 16.39 -38.59
N LYS A 167 -34.42 17.25 -39.50
CA LYS A 167 -33.85 17.39 -40.84
C LYS A 167 -32.50 18.12 -40.81
N SER A 168 -32.40 19.22 -40.12
CA SER A 168 -31.18 20.02 -40.02
C SER A 168 -30.24 19.55 -38.92
N LYS A 169 -30.71 18.64 -38.04
CA LYS A 169 -30.01 18.16 -36.81
C LYS A 169 -29.56 19.28 -35.87
N LYS A 170 -30.19 20.46 -35.96
CA LYS A 170 -29.95 21.65 -35.13
C LYS A 170 -30.93 21.70 -33.96
N GLY A 171 -30.42 22.16 -32.78
CA GLY A 171 -31.24 22.29 -31.60
C GLY A 171 -30.99 23.60 -30.87
N LEU A 172 -32.02 24.08 -30.13
CA LEU A 172 -31.91 25.18 -29.16
C LEU A 172 -32.38 24.66 -27.82
N ILE A 173 -31.58 24.87 -26.78
CA ILE A 173 -31.82 24.36 -25.45
C ILE A 173 -31.68 25.52 -24.44
N LYS A 174 -32.64 25.68 -23.53
CA LYS A 174 -32.56 26.65 -22.44
C LYS A 174 -32.42 25.91 -21.11
N GLY A 175 -31.55 26.42 -20.21
CA GLY A 175 -31.28 25.80 -18.92
C GLY A 175 -30.63 24.43 -19.08
N VAL A 176 -29.57 24.31 -19.92
CA VAL A 176 -28.93 23.04 -20.21
C VAL A 176 -28.08 22.59 -19.01
N TYR A 177 -28.21 21.33 -18.65
CA TYR A 177 -27.35 20.64 -17.71
C TYR A 177 -26.96 19.28 -18.28
N THR A 178 -25.66 18.98 -18.27
CA THR A 178 -25.13 17.71 -18.77
C THR A 178 -23.95 17.26 -17.94
N GLU A 179 -23.91 15.97 -17.63
CA GLU A 179 -22.76 15.32 -17.04
C GLU A 179 -21.82 14.84 -18.16
N GLN A 180 -20.60 15.31 -18.14
CA GLN A 180 -19.56 14.94 -19.09
C GLN A 180 -18.38 14.35 -18.36
N GLN A 181 -18.26 13.02 -18.35
CA GLN A 181 -17.19 12.24 -17.71
C GLN A 181 -16.99 12.54 -16.22
N ASP A 182 -16.09 13.46 -15.87
CA ASP A 182 -15.74 13.79 -14.50
C ASP A 182 -16.24 15.18 -14.05
N GLY A 183 -17.10 15.82 -14.84
CA GLY A 183 -17.63 17.15 -14.52
C GLY A 183 -19.02 17.42 -15.03
N PHE A 184 -19.61 18.46 -14.48
CA PHE A 184 -20.95 18.94 -14.79
C PHE A 184 -20.84 20.26 -15.53
N LEU A 185 -21.52 20.33 -16.65
CA LEU A 185 -21.59 21.53 -17.47
C LEU A 185 -23.05 22.02 -17.52
N SER A 186 -23.27 23.24 -17.09
CA SER A 186 -24.57 23.91 -17.21
C SER A 186 -24.42 25.18 -18.05
N GLY A 187 -25.55 25.64 -18.64
CA GLY A 187 -25.55 26.87 -19.43
C GLY A 187 -26.96 27.44 -19.55
N GLU A 188 -27.07 28.76 -19.65
CA GLU A 188 -28.34 29.44 -19.76
C GLU A 188 -29.00 29.15 -21.11
N VAL A 189 -28.22 29.26 -22.20
CA VAL A 189 -28.67 28.97 -23.57
C VAL A 189 -27.64 28.12 -24.30
N GLY A 190 -28.09 27.02 -24.84
CA GLY A 190 -27.30 26.10 -25.66
C GLY A 190 -27.85 25.99 -27.08
N LYS A 191 -26.98 26.10 -28.11
CA LYS A 191 -27.32 25.89 -29.53
C LYS A 191 -26.50 24.73 -30.07
N ARG A 192 -27.18 23.67 -30.49
CA ARG A 192 -26.55 22.53 -31.14
C ARG A 192 -26.52 22.76 -32.66
N ASP A 193 -25.38 22.53 -33.28
CA ASP A 193 -25.24 22.57 -34.74
C ASP A 193 -25.42 21.18 -35.38
N SER A 194 -25.42 21.14 -36.72
CA SER A 194 -25.55 19.89 -37.48
C SER A 194 -24.39 18.92 -37.28
N THR A 195 -23.22 19.40 -36.85
CA THR A 195 -22.04 18.57 -36.57
C THR A 195 -22.06 17.94 -35.18
N GLY A 196 -23.07 18.26 -34.35
CA GLY A 196 -23.19 17.80 -32.99
C GLY A 196 -22.52 18.68 -31.96
N SER A 197 -21.77 19.72 -32.34
CA SER A 197 -21.16 20.66 -31.40
C SER A 197 -22.24 21.52 -30.72
N ILE A 198 -22.09 21.81 -29.44
CA ILE A 198 -23.00 22.63 -28.64
C ILE A 198 -22.31 23.96 -28.30
N TYR A 199 -22.91 25.06 -28.67
CA TYR A 199 -22.47 26.41 -28.29
C TYR A 199 -23.26 26.85 -27.07
N LEU A 200 -22.58 27.19 -25.99
CA LEU A 200 -23.15 27.63 -24.73
C LEU A 200 -22.87 29.11 -24.50
N GLN A 201 -23.85 29.80 -23.97
CA GLN A 201 -23.74 31.16 -23.42
C GLN A 201 -23.99 31.11 -21.92
N HIS A 202 -23.20 31.88 -21.17
CA HIS A 202 -23.22 31.91 -19.71
C HIS A 202 -23.12 30.50 -19.10
N GLY A 203 -22.12 29.75 -19.55
CA GLY A 203 -21.88 28.39 -19.08
C GLY A 203 -21.23 28.37 -17.69
N ARG A 204 -21.45 27.28 -16.96
CA ARG A 204 -20.77 26.96 -15.69
C ARG A 204 -20.20 25.56 -15.81
N TYR A 205 -18.92 25.40 -15.52
CA TYR A 205 -18.28 24.09 -15.44
C TYR A 205 -17.85 23.83 -14.02
N THR A 206 -18.23 22.70 -13.46
CA THR A 206 -17.86 22.26 -12.13
C THR A 206 -17.66 20.75 -12.07
N THR A 207 -16.90 20.27 -11.12
CA THR A 207 -16.81 18.85 -10.77
C THR A 207 -17.56 18.52 -9.49
N CYS A 208 -18.28 19.48 -8.93
CA CYS A 208 -19.18 19.33 -7.79
C CYS A 208 -20.54 18.82 -8.28
N ASP A 209 -21.03 17.72 -7.72
CA ASP A 209 -22.30 17.09 -8.08
C ASP A 209 -23.51 17.66 -7.33
N LYS A 210 -23.30 18.67 -6.48
CA LYS A 210 -24.40 19.38 -5.80
C LYS A 210 -25.24 20.18 -6.79
N PRO A 211 -26.53 20.30 -6.59
CA PRO A 211 -27.41 21.19 -7.37
C PRO A 211 -26.92 22.64 -7.36
N HIS A 212 -26.40 23.10 -6.23
CA HIS A 212 -25.69 24.36 -6.02
C HIS A 212 -24.22 24.05 -5.76
N PRO A 213 -23.35 24.14 -6.77
CA PRO A 213 -21.95 23.71 -6.63
C PRO A 213 -21.16 24.68 -5.75
N ASP A 214 -20.29 24.12 -4.88
CA ASP A 214 -19.41 24.90 -3.99
C ASP A 214 -18.38 25.74 -4.77
N PHE A 215 -18.09 25.36 -6.02
CA PHE A 215 -17.25 26.12 -6.94
C PHE A 215 -17.61 25.82 -8.38
N TYR A 216 -17.38 26.78 -9.26
CA TYR A 216 -17.52 26.61 -10.69
C TYR A 216 -16.65 27.62 -11.48
N ILE A 217 -16.31 27.25 -12.70
CA ILE A 217 -15.72 28.16 -13.66
C ILE A 217 -16.86 28.75 -14.48
N ALA A 218 -17.05 30.06 -14.33
CA ALA A 218 -18.02 30.81 -15.13
C ALA A 218 -17.45 31.08 -16.51
N LEU A 219 -18.12 30.58 -17.54
CA LEU A 219 -17.74 30.66 -18.94
C LEU A 219 -18.65 31.66 -19.67
N SER A 220 -18.12 32.73 -20.22
CA SER A 220 -18.94 33.68 -20.97
C SER A 220 -19.50 33.04 -22.24
N ARG A 221 -18.68 32.28 -22.96
CA ARG A 221 -19.05 31.51 -24.16
C ARG A 221 -18.23 30.24 -24.20
N ALA A 222 -18.87 29.12 -24.59
CA ALA A 222 -18.16 27.85 -24.75
C ALA A 222 -18.65 27.09 -25.96
N LYS A 223 -17.77 26.34 -26.61
CA LYS A 223 -18.08 25.35 -27.64
C LYS A 223 -17.74 23.97 -27.06
N VAL A 224 -18.74 23.15 -26.88
CA VAL A 224 -18.64 21.78 -26.41
C VAL A 224 -18.63 20.85 -27.62
N ARG A 225 -17.58 20.03 -27.72
CA ARG A 225 -17.52 18.92 -28.70
C ARG A 225 -17.66 17.61 -27.91
N PRO A 226 -18.85 16.99 -27.88
CA PRO A 226 -19.10 15.81 -27.05
C PRO A 226 -18.06 14.71 -27.27
N GLY A 227 -17.52 14.17 -26.18
CA GLY A 227 -16.49 13.14 -26.17
C GLY A 227 -15.08 13.61 -26.61
N LYS A 228 -14.90 14.91 -26.90
CA LYS A 228 -13.57 15.48 -27.25
C LYS A 228 -13.10 16.52 -26.26
N ASP A 229 -13.73 17.70 -26.25
CA ASP A 229 -13.31 18.84 -25.44
C ASP A 229 -14.37 19.92 -25.31
N VAL A 230 -14.12 20.86 -24.40
CA VAL A 230 -14.80 22.15 -24.26
C VAL A 230 -13.79 23.25 -24.53
N VAL A 231 -14.03 24.06 -25.53
CA VAL A 231 -13.24 25.28 -25.80
C VAL A 231 -14.05 26.48 -25.34
N PHE A 232 -13.44 27.37 -24.55
CA PHE A 232 -14.16 28.52 -23.99
C PHE A 232 -13.39 29.81 -24.14
N GLY A 233 -14.15 30.92 -24.20
CA GLY A 233 -13.65 32.28 -24.16
C GLY A 233 -13.37 32.77 -22.75
N PRO A 234 -13.53 34.08 -22.45
CA PRO A 234 -13.25 34.59 -21.13
C PRO A 234 -14.00 33.83 -20.03
N ALA A 235 -13.22 33.38 -19.04
CA ALA A 235 -13.72 32.59 -17.93
C ALA A 235 -13.10 33.08 -16.62
N TYR A 236 -13.82 32.97 -15.52
CA TYR A 236 -13.33 33.26 -14.18
C TYR A 236 -13.84 32.21 -13.18
N LEU A 237 -13.08 32.05 -12.10
CA LEU A 237 -13.40 31.10 -11.06
C LEU A 237 -14.30 31.72 -10.00
N VAL A 238 -15.36 31.01 -9.63
CA VAL A 238 -16.27 31.37 -8.53
C VAL A 238 -16.18 30.28 -7.47
N VAL A 239 -16.00 30.67 -6.22
CA VAL A 239 -15.97 29.77 -5.06
C VAL A 239 -16.92 30.28 -4.00
N ALA A 240 -17.86 29.45 -3.53
CA ALA A 240 -18.90 29.84 -2.61
C ALA A 240 -19.62 31.13 -3.05
N ASP A 241 -19.94 31.24 -4.33
CA ASP A 241 -20.57 32.38 -5.01
C ASP A 241 -19.76 33.67 -5.05
N VAL A 242 -18.51 33.66 -4.57
CA VAL A 242 -17.60 34.79 -4.65
C VAL A 242 -16.72 34.65 -5.88
N PRO A 243 -16.79 35.60 -6.82
CA PRO A 243 -15.89 35.60 -7.96
C PRO A 243 -14.46 35.94 -7.54
N LEU A 244 -13.53 35.07 -7.88
CA LEU A 244 -12.10 35.30 -7.62
C LEU A 244 -11.47 36.13 -8.76
N PRO A 245 -10.42 36.94 -8.48
CA PRO A 245 -9.74 37.76 -9.47
C PRO A 245 -8.83 36.94 -10.42
N LEU A 246 -9.17 35.68 -10.63
CA LEU A 246 -8.49 34.75 -11.52
C LEU A 246 -9.30 34.60 -12.80
N ALA A 247 -8.97 35.39 -13.82
CA ALA A 247 -9.64 35.34 -15.12
C ALA A 247 -8.69 34.80 -16.20
N ILE A 248 -9.23 33.92 -17.04
CA ILE A 248 -8.53 33.33 -18.17
C ILE A 248 -9.22 33.84 -19.45
N PRO A 249 -8.50 34.51 -20.36
CA PRO A 249 -9.12 35.06 -21.58
C PRO A 249 -9.58 33.99 -22.56
N TYR A 250 -8.94 32.83 -22.54
CA TYR A 250 -9.20 31.71 -23.44
C TYR A 250 -8.63 30.41 -22.87
N GLY A 251 -9.34 29.26 -23.04
CA GLY A 251 -8.90 27.97 -22.57
C GLY A 251 -9.68 26.81 -23.18
N PHE A 252 -9.31 25.59 -22.80
CA PHE A 252 -10.02 24.36 -23.16
C PHE A 252 -9.89 23.30 -22.10
N PHE A 253 -10.90 22.41 -21.98
CA PHE A 253 -10.89 21.20 -21.17
C PHE A 253 -11.05 19.99 -22.08
N PRO A 254 -10.09 19.06 -22.14
CA PRO A 254 -10.27 17.84 -22.90
C PRO A 254 -11.15 16.83 -22.14
N PHE A 255 -12.14 16.26 -22.80
CA PHE A 255 -12.90 15.11 -22.32
C PHE A 255 -12.17 13.81 -22.68
N SER A 256 -10.96 13.63 -22.21
CA SER A 256 -10.17 12.45 -22.53
C SER A 256 -10.11 11.51 -21.35
N LYS A 257 -10.46 10.23 -21.55
CA LYS A 257 -10.19 9.16 -20.58
C LYS A 257 -8.70 8.80 -20.53
N LYS A 258 -7.88 9.38 -21.38
CA LYS A 258 -6.44 9.18 -21.47
C LYS A 258 -5.74 10.31 -20.75
N TYR A 259 -4.53 10.02 -20.25
CA TYR A 259 -3.62 11.02 -19.74
C TYR A 259 -3.43 12.14 -20.78
N SER A 260 -3.50 13.38 -20.34
CA SER A 260 -3.20 14.54 -21.16
C SER A 260 -2.05 15.33 -20.56
N SER A 261 -1.15 15.82 -21.42
CA SER A 261 -0.10 16.73 -21.01
C SER A 261 -0.66 18.09 -20.62
N GLY A 262 -0.04 18.80 -19.68
CA GLY A 262 -0.51 20.11 -19.23
C GLY A 262 0.43 20.79 -18.23
N PHE A 263 0.15 22.06 -17.99
CA PHE A 263 0.87 22.85 -16.99
C PHE A 263 0.42 22.49 -15.58
N ILE A 264 1.37 22.46 -14.66
CA ILE A 264 1.16 22.33 -13.22
C ILE A 264 1.35 23.72 -12.61
N MET A 265 0.30 24.22 -11.97
CA MET A 265 0.34 25.53 -11.34
C MET A 265 1.26 25.50 -10.10
N PRO A 266 2.15 26.48 -9.93
CA PRO A 266 3.01 26.56 -8.76
C PRO A 266 2.19 26.90 -7.50
N SER A 267 2.62 26.36 -6.36
CA SER A 267 2.21 26.86 -5.05
C SER A 267 3.06 28.08 -4.69
N TYR A 268 2.46 29.04 -4.02
CA TYR A 268 3.11 30.27 -3.59
C TYR A 268 3.03 30.43 -2.07
N GLY A 269 3.96 31.15 -1.50
CA GLY A 269 4.01 31.44 -0.08
C GLY A 269 5.27 32.23 0.27
N ASP A 270 5.54 32.35 1.55
CA ASP A 270 6.71 33.01 2.09
C ASP A 270 7.43 32.14 3.12
N GLU A 271 8.72 32.32 3.20
CA GLU A 271 9.61 31.67 4.17
C GLU A 271 10.58 32.71 4.73
N SER A 272 10.83 32.67 6.05
CA SER A 272 11.68 33.67 6.72
C SER A 272 13.10 33.72 6.14
N ASP A 273 13.68 32.59 5.81
CA ASP A 273 15.09 32.47 5.47
C ASP A 273 15.37 32.68 3.98
N ARG A 274 14.43 32.28 3.09
CA ARG A 274 14.57 32.32 1.64
C ARG A 274 13.65 33.31 0.93
N GLY A 275 12.70 33.94 1.67
CA GLY A 275 11.76 34.92 1.15
C GLY A 275 10.53 34.29 0.47
N PHE A 276 9.88 35.06 -0.41
CA PHE A 276 8.72 34.57 -1.16
C PHE A 276 9.14 33.49 -2.15
N TYR A 277 8.27 32.51 -2.35
CA TYR A 277 8.53 31.39 -3.26
C TYR A 277 7.38 31.10 -4.22
N LEU A 278 7.77 30.57 -5.38
CA LEU A 278 6.91 29.81 -6.28
C LEU A 278 7.50 28.38 -6.39
N ARG A 279 6.74 27.37 -6.00
CA ARG A 279 7.22 25.98 -5.90
C ARG A 279 6.31 24.99 -6.61
N ASP A 280 6.91 23.89 -7.02
CA ASP A 280 6.21 22.74 -7.60
C ASP A 280 5.43 23.12 -8.89
N GLY A 281 5.79 24.24 -9.53
CA GLY A 281 5.26 24.64 -10.82
C GLY A 281 6.00 23.96 -11.96
N GLY A 282 5.32 23.62 -13.05
CA GLY A 282 6.00 22.99 -14.17
C GLY A 282 5.09 22.42 -15.25
N TYR A 283 5.52 21.31 -15.82
CA TYR A 283 4.80 20.70 -16.93
C TYR A 283 4.75 19.17 -16.78
N TYR A 284 3.57 18.61 -16.99
CA TYR A 284 3.32 17.17 -17.05
C TYR A 284 3.26 16.69 -18.48
N PHE A 285 4.09 15.73 -18.83
CA PHE A 285 4.16 15.08 -20.14
C PHE A 285 3.49 13.72 -20.06
N ALA A 286 2.35 13.56 -20.68
CA ALA A 286 1.69 12.29 -20.89
C ALA A 286 2.29 11.59 -22.13
N ILE A 287 3.45 10.94 -21.96
CA ILE A 287 4.22 10.38 -23.08
C ILE A 287 3.50 9.18 -23.67
N SER A 288 2.96 8.29 -22.82
CA SER A 288 2.20 7.12 -23.26
C SER A 288 1.34 6.55 -22.13
N ASP A 289 0.45 5.60 -22.45
CA ASP A 289 -0.34 4.86 -21.43
C ASP A 289 0.51 4.08 -20.43
N LYS A 290 1.81 4.01 -20.63
CA LYS A 290 2.76 3.22 -19.81
C LYS A 290 3.81 4.05 -19.12
N TRP A 291 3.99 5.31 -19.51
CA TRP A 291 5.07 6.16 -19.05
C TRP A 291 4.66 7.62 -19.06
N ASP A 292 4.90 8.31 -17.96
CA ASP A 292 4.74 9.76 -17.82
C ASP A 292 6.05 10.45 -17.40
N LEU A 293 6.09 11.76 -17.50
CA LEU A 293 7.18 12.59 -16.98
C LEU A 293 6.61 13.90 -16.45
N LYS A 294 7.00 14.26 -15.25
CA LYS A 294 6.65 15.50 -14.56
C LYS A 294 7.92 16.30 -14.33
N LEU A 295 8.03 17.47 -14.91
CA LEU A 295 9.13 18.41 -14.65
C LEU A 295 8.61 19.57 -13.82
N LEU A 296 9.22 19.81 -12.67
CA LEU A 296 8.84 20.87 -11.74
C LEU A 296 10.04 21.76 -11.45
N GLY A 297 9.75 23.03 -11.19
CA GLY A 297 10.73 24.02 -10.74
C GLY A 297 10.27 24.73 -9.48
N GLU A 298 11.23 25.28 -8.76
CA GLU A 298 11.00 26.15 -7.62
C GLU A 298 11.98 27.31 -7.64
N ILE A 299 11.52 28.49 -7.25
CA ILE A 299 12.32 29.70 -7.15
C ILE A 299 11.93 30.49 -5.91
N TYR A 300 12.91 31.18 -5.34
CA TYR A 300 12.77 32.00 -4.12
C TYR A 300 13.36 33.37 -4.35
N THR A 301 12.81 34.40 -3.72
CA THR A 301 13.22 35.80 -3.91
C THR A 301 14.66 36.11 -3.46
N LYS A 302 15.19 35.34 -2.46
CA LYS A 302 16.62 35.50 -2.04
C LYS A 302 17.60 34.68 -2.91
N GLY A 303 17.17 34.14 -4.05
CA GLY A 303 18.03 33.52 -5.04
C GLY A 303 18.18 32.00 -4.93
N SER A 304 17.49 31.33 -4.02
CA SER A 304 17.40 29.85 -4.02
C SER A 304 16.56 29.39 -5.19
N TRP A 305 16.90 28.23 -5.77
CA TRP A 305 16.13 27.61 -6.83
C TRP A 305 16.28 26.10 -6.81
N GLY A 306 15.38 25.41 -7.49
CA GLY A 306 15.43 23.96 -7.60
C GLY A 306 14.68 23.44 -8.81
N VAL A 307 15.05 22.24 -9.25
CA VAL A 307 14.37 21.51 -10.32
C VAL A 307 14.16 20.07 -9.90
N SER A 308 13.03 19.51 -10.31
CA SER A 308 12.76 18.10 -10.10
C SER A 308 12.11 17.44 -11.33
N ALA A 309 12.45 16.18 -11.56
CA ALA A 309 11.91 15.34 -12.60
C ALA A 309 11.36 14.06 -11.97
N ALA A 310 10.06 13.86 -12.06
CA ALA A 310 9.40 12.65 -11.59
C ALA A 310 8.75 11.90 -12.74
N SER A 311 8.88 10.60 -12.75
CA SER A 311 8.35 9.74 -13.81
C SER A 311 7.79 8.47 -13.21
N ASN A 312 6.58 8.06 -13.63
CA ASN A 312 6.01 6.78 -13.31
C ASN A 312 5.90 5.94 -14.59
N TYR A 313 6.20 4.65 -14.45
CA TYR A 313 6.07 3.74 -15.57
C TYR A 313 5.47 2.41 -15.14
N ARG A 314 4.58 1.86 -15.96
CA ARG A 314 3.89 0.61 -15.67
C ARG A 314 3.52 -0.16 -16.93
N LYS A 315 3.83 -1.45 -16.94
CA LYS A 315 3.35 -2.40 -17.93
C LYS A 315 2.68 -3.56 -17.20
N ARG A 316 1.35 -3.70 -17.34
CA ARG A 316 0.57 -4.75 -16.65
C ARG A 316 1.20 -6.12 -16.86
N TYR A 317 1.28 -6.91 -15.79
CA TYR A 317 1.86 -8.26 -15.75
C TYR A 317 3.35 -8.33 -16.15
N ARG A 318 4.07 -7.19 -16.21
CA ARG A 318 5.51 -7.18 -16.48
C ARG A 318 6.31 -6.42 -15.44
N TYR A 319 6.05 -5.13 -15.27
CA TYR A 319 6.79 -4.28 -14.32
C TYR A 319 6.03 -3.00 -13.99
N SER A 320 6.39 -2.41 -12.86
CA SER A 320 6.00 -1.06 -12.46
C SER A 320 7.16 -0.39 -11.74
N GLY A 321 7.22 0.93 -11.81
CA GLY A 321 8.23 1.68 -11.10
C GLY A 321 7.99 3.19 -11.15
N SER A 322 8.76 3.89 -10.34
CA SER A 322 8.82 5.35 -10.28
C SER A 322 10.26 5.82 -10.22
N PHE A 323 10.53 6.95 -10.79
CA PHE A 323 11.83 7.63 -10.75
C PHE A 323 11.62 9.07 -10.33
N LEU A 324 12.44 9.57 -9.42
CA LEU A 324 12.49 10.96 -9.00
C LEU A 324 13.95 11.41 -8.98
N PHE A 325 14.23 12.51 -9.63
CA PHE A 325 15.45 13.28 -9.49
C PHE A 325 15.08 14.68 -9.01
N SER A 326 15.78 15.19 -8.02
CA SER A 326 15.61 16.57 -7.53
C SER A 326 16.96 17.18 -7.24
N TYR A 327 17.16 18.42 -7.69
CA TYR A 327 18.32 19.23 -7.41
C TYR A 327 17.89 20.57 -6.83
N GLN A 328 18.58 21.04 -5.81
CA GLN A 328 18.31 22.29 -5.12
C GLN A 328 19.60 23.06 -4.84
N ASP A 329 19.61 24.34 -5.17
CA ASP A 329 20.58 25.32 -4.72
C ASP A 329 19.91 26.23 -3.68
N SER A 330 20.25 26.01 -2.41
CA SER A 330 19.64 26.70 -1.27
C SER A 330 20.56 27.80 -0.75
N LYS A 331 20.09 29.06 -0.77
CA LYS A 331 20.76 30.25 -0.24
C LYS A 331 19.93 30.74 0.95
N THR A 332 20.55 30.75 2.11
CA THR A 332 19.93 31.22 3.36
C THR A 332 20.71 32.41 3.88
N GLY A 333 20.03 33.31 4.59
CA GLY A 333 20.61 34.59 5.04
C GLY A 333 20.67 35.63 3.92
N ASP A 334 21.28 36.78 4.22
CA ASP A 334 21.46 37.87 3.27
C ASP A 334 22.90 37.93 2.80
N LYS A 335 23.10 38.08 1.47
CA LYS A 335 24.43 38.10 0.87
C LYS A 335 25.32 39.23 1.43
N GLY A 336 26.45 38.84 1.99
CA GLY A 336 27.40 39.77 2.62
C GLY A 336 27.30 39.79 4.16
N LEU A 337 26.36 39.09 4.78
CA LEU A 337 26.28 38.90 6.23
C LEU A 337 26.93 37.59 6.65
N PRO A 338 27.35 37.43 7.94
CA PRO A 338 28.01 36.23 8.43
C PRO A 338 27.11 34.99 8.44
N ASP A 339 25.80 35.14 8.36
CA ASP A 339 24.78 34.10 8.33
C ASP A 339 24.46 33.62 6.92
N PHE A 340 25.09 34.19 5.88
CA PHE A 340 24.89 33.71 4.50
C PHE A 340 25.49 32.32 4.30
N ALA A 341 24.66 31.39 3.84
CA ALA A 341 25.10 30.06 3.46
C ALA A 341 24.49 29.66 2.11
N GLU A 342 25.32 29.07 1.26
CA GLU A 342 24.95 28.51 -0.04
C GLU A 342 25.23 27.00 -0.02
N GLN A 343 24.24 26.18 -0.34
CA GLN A 343 24.34 24.74 -0.27
C GLN A 343 23.62 24.07 -1.45
N GLU A 344 24.38 23.31 -2.21
CA GLU A 344 23.86 22.49 -3.26
C GLU A 344 23.47 21.11 -2.70
N SER A 345 22.33 20.59 -3.14
CA SER A 345 21.87 19.29 -2.72
C SER A 345 21.06 18.59 -3.82
N PHE A 346 21.14 17.28 -3.87
CA PHE A 346 20.35 16.49 -4.80
C PHE A 346 19.82 15.20 -4.16
N LYS A 347 18.77 14.66 -4.78
CA LYS A 347 18.13 13.40 -4.40
C LYS A 347 17.75 12.58 -5.62
N ILE A 348 18.02 11.30 -5.54
CA ILE A 348 17.61 10.31 -6.54
C ILE A 348 16.82 9.24 -5.83
N GLN A 349 15.59 9.02 -6.29
CA GLN A 349 14.78 7.87 -5.87
C GLN A 349 14.39 7.07 -7.10
N TRP A 350 14.58 5.76 -7.03
CA TRP A 350 14.14 4.86 -8.07
C TRP A 350 13.59 3.60 -7.44
N ASN A 351 12.30 3.38 -7.66
CA ASN A 351 11.62 2.16 -7.28
C ASN A 351 11.24 1.40 -8.53
N HIS A 352 11.67 0.15 -8.62
CA HIS A 352 11.31 -0.75 -9.71
C HIS A 352 10.92 -2.10 -9.15
N ARG A 353 9.82 -2.64 -9.64
CA ARG A 353 9.37 -3.99 -9.30
C ARG A 353 8.92 -4.72 -10.54
N GLN A 354 9.54 -5.86 -10.79
CA GLN A 354 9.07 -6.80 -11.80
C GLN A 354 7.85 -7.58 -11.26
N ASP A 355 6.84 -7.76 -12.12
CA ASP A 355 5.67 -8.59 -11.78
C ASP A 355 6.08 -10.08 -11.83
N PRO A 356 5.75 -10.90 -10.82
CA PRO A 356 6.05 -12.34 -10.82
C PRO A 356 5.50 -13.09 -12.04
N LYS A 357 4.42 -12.58 -12.66
CA LYS A 357 3.84 -13.15 -13.88
C LYS A 357 4.69 -12.90 -15.13
N ALA A 358 5.63 -11.95 -15.09
CA ALA A 358 6.48 -11.63 -16.23
C ALA A 358 7.50 -12.74 -16.52
N ASN A 359 8.09 -13.27 -15.45
CA ASN A 359 8.99 -14.41 -15.48
C ASN A 359 8.96 -15.10 -14.11
N PRO A 360 8.43 -16.33 -14.01
CA PRO A 360 8.37 -17.04 -12.73
C PRO A 360 9.73 -17.51 -12.21
N TYR A 361 10.76 -17.53 -13.05
CA TYR A 361 12.09 -18.00 -12.70
C TYR A 361 13.10 -16.89 -12.40
N SER A 362 12.77 -15.65 -12.77
CA SER A 362 13.66 -14.50 -12.54
C SER A 362 12.89 -13.30 -12.03
N SER A 363 13.43 -12.62 -11.04
CA SER A 363 12.87 -11.38 -10.50
C SER A 363 13.93 -10.28 -10.46
N PHE A 364 13.49 -9.06 -10.74
CA PHE A 364 14.28 -7.85 -10.61
C PHE A 364 13.52 -6.81 -9.81
N ALA A 365 14.17 -6.25 -8.78
CA ALA A 365 13.62 -5.18 -7.97
C ALA A 365 14.71 -4.16 -7.63
N ALA A 366 14.35 -2.89 -7.62
CA ALA A 366 15.22 -1.80 -7.20
C ALA A 366 14.47 -0.86 -6.28
N SER A 367 15.11 -0.48 -5.18
CA SER A 367 14.66 0.53 -4.24
C SER A 367 15.85 1.42 -3.92
N VAL A 368 16.03 2.47 -4.71
CA VAL A 368 17.14 3.41 -4.58
C VAL A 368 16.62 4.68 -3.93
N ASN A 369 17.24 5.10 -2.84
CA ASN A 369 16.97 6.35 -2.13
C ASN A 369 18.29 6.97 -1.75
N PHE A 370 18.87 7.70 -2.69
CA PHE A 370 20.16 8.36 -2.53
C PHE A 370 19.97 9.86 -2.48
N ALA A 371 20.60 10.54 -1.54
CA ALA A 371 20.59 11.99 -1.46
C ALA A 371 21.87 12.50 -0.77
N THR A 372 22.24 13.75 -1.06
CA THR A 372 23.26 14.44 -0.26
C THR A 372 22.81 14.60 1.18
N SER A 373 23.75 14.58 2.13
CA SER A 373 23.47 14.63 3.58
C SER A 373 22.63 15.85 3.99
N ASN A 374 22.73 16.95 3.25
CA ASN A 374 22.01 18.21 3.54
C ASN A 374 20.63 18.30 2.88
N TYR A 375 20.29 17.40 1.96
CA TYR A 375 19.07 17.54 1.14
C TYR A 375 17.80 17.73 1.97
N GLU A 376 17.57 16.91 3.00
CA GLU A 376 16.34 16.98 3.78
C GLU A 376 16.27 18.21 4.69
N ARG A 377 17.40 18.75 5.08
CA ARG A 377 17.45 20.02 5.84
C ARG A 377 17.11 21.21 4.97
N ASN A 378 17.45 21.15 3.69
CA ASN A 378 17.23 22.23 2.72
C ASN A 378 15.87 22.12 2.04
N ASN A 379 15.23 20.95 2.06
CA ASN A 379 13.95 20.73 1.40
C ASN A 379 12.78 21.08 2.32
N LEU A 380 11.98 22.06 1.90
CA LEU A 380 10.84 22.55 2.67
C LEU A 380 9.80 21.46 2.98
N ASN A 381 9.57 20.53 2.08
CA ASN A 381 8.62 19.44 2.31
C ASN A 381 9.11 18.50 3.42
N SER A 382 10.41 18.29 3.51
CA SER A 382 11.03 17.43 4.52
C SER A 382 11.04 18.08 5.91
N MET A 383 11.18 19.40 5.99
CA MET A 383 11.16 20.15 7.26
C MET A 383 9.85 19.96 8.04
N TYR A 384 8.73 19.67 7.37
CA TYR A 384 7.43 19.42 8.00
C TYR A 384 7.10 17.94 8.16
N ASN A 385 8.04 17.05 7.81
CA ASN A 385 7.91 15.62 8.03
C ASN A 385 8.99 15.16 9.03
N PRO A 386 8.64 15.01 10.33
CA PRO A 386 9.61 14.65 11.36
C PRO A 386 10.32 13.33 11.08
N GLN A 387 9.62 12.34 10.51
CA GLN A 387 10.21 11.04 10.20
C GLN A 387 11.31 11.16 9.13
N THR A 388 11.09 11.99 8.11
CA THR A 388 12.09 12.22 7.06
C THR A 388 13.25 13.07 7.59
N LEU A 389 12.94 14.10 8.37
CA LEU A 389 13.95 15.02 8.92
C LEU A 389 14.86 14.33 9.94
N THR A 390 14.32 13.42 10.77
CA THR A 390 15.08 12.69 11.80
C THR A 390 15.72 11.40 11.27
N GLN A 391 15.52 11.04 10.01
CA GLN A 391 16.12 9.86 9.42
C GLN A 391 17.65 10.04 9.31
N SER A 392 18.40 9.39 10.21
CA SER A 392 19.86 9.44 10.23
C SER A 392 20.50 8.52 9.19
N THR A 393 19.80 7.47 8.76
CA THR A 393 20.32 6.48 7.82
C THR A 393 19.39 6.30 6.62
N ARG A 394 19.96 6.11 5.43
CA ARG A 394 19.25 5.77 4.20
C ARG A 394 19.82 4.50 3.61
N THR A 395 18.93 3.66 3.13
CA THR A 395 19.33 2.42 2.47
C THR A 395 18.79 2.38 1.05
N SER A 396 19.62 1.89 0.15
CA SER A 396 19.26 1.63 -1.24
C SER A 396 19.63 0.20 -1.58
N SER A 397 18.79 -0.50 -2.32
CA SER A 397 19.06 -1.84 -2.76
C SER A 397 18.59 -2.07 -4.19
N VAL A 398 19.41 -2.78 -4.96
CA VAL A 398 19.04 -3.32 -6.27
C VAL A 398 19.26 -4.80 -6.20
N SER A 399 18.25 -5.60 -6.50
CA SER A 399 18.29 -7.04 -6.41
C SER A 399 17.83 -7.70 -7.71
N TRP A 400 18.57 -8.68 -8.12
CA TRP A 400 18.23 -9.60 -9.20
C TRP A 400 18.35 -11.03 -8.71
N SER A 401 17.38 -11.86 -9.02
CA SER A 401 17.44 -13.28 -8.70
C SER A 401 16.92 -14.12 -9.85
N THR A 402 17.52 -15.30 -10.03
CA THR A 402 17.07 -16.27 -11.01
C THR A 402 17.22 -17.69 -10.48
N GLY A 403 16.29 -18.57 -10.83
CA GLY A 403 16.27 -19.97 -10.42
C GLY A 403 16.22 -20.92 -11.59
N PHE A 404 17.06 -21.97 -11.51
CA PHE A 404 17.12 -23.07 -12.44
C PHE A 404 16.54 -24.31 -11.75
N SER A 405 15.23 -24.48 -11.85
CA SER A 405 14.50 -25.54 -11.13
C SER A 405 14.95 -26.95 -11.51
N SER A 406 15.45 -27.16 -12.74
CA SER A 406 15.92 -28.46 -13.22
C SER A 406 17.11 -29.01 -12.43
N ILE A 407 17.98 -28.13 -11.94
CA ILE A 407 19.19 -28.50 -11.17
C ILE A 407 19.13 -27.99 -9.73
N GLY A 408 18.05 -27.32 -9.34
CA GLY A 408 17.89 -26.74 -8.00
C GLY A 408 18.85 -25.59 -7.69
N LEU A 409 19.40 -24.92 -8.72
CA LEU A 409 20.31 -23.79 -8.57
C LEU A 409 19.54 -22.47 -8.53
N SER A 410 19.85 -21.62 -7.57
CA SER A 410 19.39 -20.23 -7.52
C SER A 410 20.59 -19.28 -7.43
N LEU A 411 20.52 -18.21 -8.20
CA LEU A 411 21.49 -17.12 -8.19
C LEU A 411 20.76 -15.85 -7.77
N SER A 412 21.33 -15.08 -6.85
CA SER A 412 20.85 -13.75 -6.51
C SER A 412 22.02 -12.78 -6.40
N ALA A 413 21.91 -11.66 -7.08
CA ALA A 413 22.87 -10.56 -7.00
C ALA A 413 22.18 -9.36 -6.39
N THR A 414 22.76 -8.80 -5.34
CA THR A 414 22.22 -7.63 -4.63
C THR A 414 23.30 -6.56 -4.57
N THR A 415 22.89 -5.32 -4.77
CA THR A 415 23.71 -4.15 -4.47
C THR A 415 23.03 -3.43 -3.32
N ASN A 416 23.77 -3.19 -2.25
CA ASN A 416 23.28 -2.45 -1.08
C ASN A 416 24.12 -1.18 -0.89
N LEU A 417 23.45 -0.07 -0.66
CA LEU A 417 24.08 1.18 -0.30
C LEU A 417 23.40 1.70 0.98
N ALA A 418 24.17 1.95 2.01
CA ALA A 418 23.72 2.57 3.26
C ALA A 418 24.48 3.89 3.45
N GLN A 419 23.73 4.99 3.62
CA GLN A 419 24.27 6.31 3.93
C GLN A 419 23.95 6.66 5.38
N ASP A 420 24.96 7.13 6.13
CA ASP A 420 24.75 7.78 7.43
C ASP A 420 24.84 9.31 7.21
N MET A 421 23.69 9.95 7.34
CA MET A 421 23.52 11.38 7.05
C MET A 421 24.19 12.26 8.11
N ARG A 422 24.45 11.72 9.30
CA ARG A 422 25.12 12.45 10.39
C ARG A 422 26.62 12.54 10.19
N THR A 423 27.23 11.44 9.76
CA THR A 423 28.68 11.33 9.57
C THR A 423 29.11 11.55 8.13
N SER A 424 28.17 11.71 7.19
CA SER A 424 28.38 11.77 5.75
C SER A 424 29.19 10.58 5.24
N SER A 425 28.95 9.39 5.81
CA SER A 425 29.60 8.17 5.42
C SER A 425 28.69 7.27 4.59
N ILE A 426 29.30 6.58 3.65
CA ILE A 426 28.64 5.65 2.75
C ILE A 426 29.26 4.27 2.89
N GLN A 427 28.40 3.28 3.06
CA GLN A 427 28.75 1.88 2.96
C GLN A 427 28.10 1.29 1.72
N ILE A 428 28.90 0.73 0.81
CA ILE A 428 28.43 0.09 -0.42
C ILE A 428 28.85 -1.35 -0.42
N THR A 429 27.94 -2.25 -0.80
CA THR A 429 28.26 -3.65 -1.15
C THR A 429 27.84 -3.89 -2.58
N LEU A 430 28.81 -4.21 -3.48
CA LEU A 430 28.58 -4.32 -4.93
C LEU A 430 29.63 -5.23 -5.59
N PRO A 431 29.22 -6.38 -6.16
CA PRO A 431 27.96 -7.08 -5.89
C PRO A 431 28.03 -7.88 -4.58
N ASP A 432 26.87 -8.21 -4.02
CA ASP A 432 26.68 -9.34 -3.12
C ASP A 432 25.98 -10.43 -3.93
N LEU A 433 26.79 -11.36 -4.47
CA LEU A 433 26.32 -12.46 -5.30
C LEU A 433 26.17 -13.72 -4.45
N ASN A 434 24.95 -14.22 -4.33
CA ASN A 434 24.66 -15.46 -3.65
C ASN A 434 24.32 -16.57 -4.67
N ILE A 435 25.03 -17.67 -4.59
CA ILE A 435 24.86 -18.87 -5.39
C ILE A 435 24.36 -19.95 -4.44
N SER A 436 23.16 -20.45 -4.61
CA SER A 436 22.58 -21.48 -3.74
C SER A 436 22.14 -22.68 -4.56
N LEU A 437 22.70 -23.84 -4.23
CA LEU A 437 22.23 -25.12 -4.71
C LEU A 437 21.36 -25.75 -3.64
N SER A 438 20.09 -25.95 -3.97
CA SER A 438 19.12 -26.55 -3.05
C SER A 438 19.53 -27.96 -2.66
N ARG A 439 18.99 -28.42 -1.53
CA ARG A 439 19.29 -29.74 -0.97
C ARG A 439 19.13 -30.85 -2.01
N PHE A 440 20.18 -31.65 -2.22
CA PHE A 440 20.18 -32.84 -3.05
C PHE A 440 20.73 -34.04 -2.27
N TYR A 441 20.45 -35.23 -2.76
CA TYR A 441 20.85 -36.51 -2.14
C TYR A 441 21.80 -37.22 -3.07
N PRO A 442 23.15 -37.05 -2.88
CA PRO A 442 24.15 -37.56 -3.85
C PRO A 442 24.17 -39.08 -3.94
N PHE A 443 23.79 -39.78 -2.87
CA PHE A 443 23.84 -41.24 -2.79
C PHE A 443 22.49 -41.93 -3.00
N LYS A 444 21.44 -41.16 -3.35
CA LYS A 444 20.07 -41.70 -3.54
C LYS A 444 19.95 -42.42 -4.86
N ARG A 445 19.48 -43.67 -4.82
CA ARG A 445 19.25 -44.47 -6.02
C ARG A 445 18.14 -43.87 -6.87
N LYS A 446 18.30 -43.86 -8.22
CA LYS A 446 17.30 -43.39 -9.16
C LYS A 446 15.98 -44.19 -9.10
N HIS A 447 16.08 -45.51 -8.86
CA HIS A 447 14.95 -46.42 -8.70
C HIS A 447 15.00 -47.06 -7.32
N LEU A 448 14.06 -46.71 -6.45
CA LEU A 448 13.96 -47.24 -5.11
C LEU A 448 13.32 -48.62 -5.15
N VAL A 449 14.09 -49.65 -4.82
CA VAL A 449 13.59 -50.99 -4.56
C VAL A 449 13.88 -51.36 -3.12
N GLY A 450 12.82 -51.55 -2.33
CA GLY A 450 12.87 -51.79 -0.90
C GLY A 450 13.04 -50.50 -0.03
N LYS A 451 13.44 -50.68 1.25
CA LYS A 451 13.63 -49.53 2.18
C LYS A 451 14.84 -48.71 1.83
N GLU A 452 14.76 -47.38 2.08
CA GLU A 452 15.93 -46.49 1.93
C GLU A 452 17.06 -46.91 2.87
N ARG A 453 18.26 -46.96 2.34
CA ARG A 453 19.49 -47.26 3.09
C ARG A 453 19.96 -46.00 3.84
N TRP A 454 20.74 -46.16 4.90
CA TRP A 454 21.18 -45.06 5.73
C TRP A 454 21.96 -43.97 4.96
N TYR A 455 22.79 -44.33 3.98
CA TYR A 455 23.54 -43.37 3.19
C TYR A 455 22.68 -42.62 2.16
N GLU A 456 21.53 -43.15 1.76
CA GLU A 456 20.60 -42.50 0.85
C GLU A 456 19.90 -41.30 1.50
N LYS A 457 19.92 -41.24 2.85
CA LYS A 457 19.38 -40.13 3.66
C LYS A 457 20.38 -38.99 3.84
N ILE A 458 21.61 -39.13 3.36
CA ILE A 458 22.63 -38.08 3.35
C ILE A 458 22.25 -37.05 2.29
N SER A 459 22.06 -35.84 2.72
CA SER A 459 21.77 -34.69 1.87
C SER A 459 22.88 -33.66 1.96
N MET A 460 23.11 -32.99 0.87
CA MET A 460 24.06 -31.88 0.76
C MET A 460 23.36 -30.67 0.14
N SER A 461 23.83 -29.50 0.49
CA SER A 461 23.52 -28.25 -0.20
C SER A 461 24.79 -27.43 -0.34
N TYR A 462 24.75 -26.40 -1.16
CA TYR A 462 25.89 -25.50 -1.34
C TYR A 462 25.39 -24.06 -1.36
N THR A 463 26.12 -23.18 -0.68
CA THR A 463 25.92 -21.74 -0.76
C THR A 463 27.28 -21.08 -0.98
N GLY A 464 27.40 -20.33 -2.09
CA GLY A 464 28.53 -19.46 -2.37
C GLY A 464 28.10 -18.01 -2.25
N GLN A 465 28.88 -17.18 -1.56
CA GLN A 465 28.60 -15.76 -1.40
C GLN A 465 29.85 -14.95 -1.74
N LEU A 466 29.81 -14.25 -2.89
CA LEU A 466 30.82 -13.29 -3.31
C LEU A 466 30.36 -11.90 -2.93
N ALA A 467 31.11 -11.21 -2.09
CA ALA A 467 30.78 -9.85 -1.71
C ALA A 467 32.01 -8.93 -1.84
N ASN A 468 31.73 -7.72 -2.34
CA ASN A 468 32.71 -6.63 -2.38
C ASN A 468 32.08 -5.45 -1.64
N SER A 469 32.76 -4.87 -0.67
CA SER A 469 32.22 -3.79 0.15
C SER A 469 33.26 -2.72 0.47
N ILE A 470 32.80 -1.49 0.52
CA ILE A 470 33.59 -0.34 0.99
C ILE A 470 32.75 0.48 1.99
N SER A 471 33.44 1.03 3.00
CA SER A 471 32.88 2.04 3.89
C SER A 471 33.80 3.25 3.86
N THR A 472 33.27 4.36 3.34
CA THR A 472 34.06 5.60 3.11
C THR A 472 33.18 6.83 3.28
N LYS A 473 33.76 8.02 3.17
CA LYS A 473 33.02 9.29 3.10
C LYS A 473 32.52 9.54 1.69
N GLU A 474 31.43 10.32 1.58
CA GLU A 474 30.79 10.66 0.29
C GLU A 474 31.77 11.25 -0.72
N ASP A 475 32.65 12.15 -0.28
CA ASP A 475 33.66 12.86 -1.10
C ASP A 475 34.74 11.92 -1.68
N LYS A 476 35.05 10.81 -0.97
CA LYS A 476 36.12 9.88 -1.34
C LYS A 476 35.66 8.70 -2.19
N LEU A 477 34.37 8.47 -2.30
CA LEU A 477 33.84 7.28 -2.94
C LEU A 477 34.28 7.13 -4.40
N LEU A 478 34.20 8.20 -5.18
CA LEU A 478 34.53 8.18 -6.62
C LEU A 478 36.05 8.08 -6.89
N HIS A 479 36.88 8.28 -5.87
CA HIS A 479 38.35 8.18 -5.95
C HIS A 479 38.87 6.87 -5.34
N SER A 480 37.98 5.95 -4.91
CA SER A 480 38.35 4.68 -4.31
C SER A 480 38.92 3.69 -5.32
N ASN A 481 39.92 2.91 -4.89
CA ASN A 481 40.50 1.82 -5.67
C ASN A 481 39.85 0.50 -5.29
N LEU A 482 39.30 -0.22 -6.29
CA LEU A 482 38.57 -1.49 -6.10
C LEU A 482 39.42 -2.60 -5.43
N ILE A 483 40.77 -2.57 -5.54
CA ILE A 483 41.63 -3.58 -4.94
C ILE A 483 42.12 -3.15 -3.56
N LYS A 484 42.54 -1.88 -3.43
CA LYS A 484 43.18 -1.40 -2.20
C LYS A 484 42.15 -1.02 -1.13
N ASP A 485 41.10 -0.28 -1.51
CA ASP A 485 40.17 0.31 -0.56
C ASP A 485 38.97 -0.60 -0.29
N TRP A 486 38.58 -1.40 -1.27
CA TRP A 486 37.47 -2.33 -1.12
C TRP A 486 37.89 -3.61 -0.41
N LYS A 487 36.96 -4.21 0.33
CA LYS A 487 37.05 -5.53 0.89
C LYS A 487 36.40 -6.51 -0.07
N ASN A 488 37.15 -7.46 -0.57
CA ASN A 488 36.72 -8.45 -1.56
C ASN A 488 36.85 -9.85 -0.95
N ALA A 489 35.76 -10.57 -0.86
CA ALA A 489 35.79 -11.91 -0.29
C ALA A 489 34.74 -12.82 -0.95
N PHE A 490 35.07 -14.11 -1.00
CA PHE A 490 34.20 -15.17 -1.47
C PHE A 490 34.08 -16.26 -0.42
N GLN A 491 32.89 -16.55 0.05
CA GLN A 491 32.63 -17.59 1.06
C GLN A 491 31.89 -18.77 0.42
N HIS A 492 32.35 -19.98 0.67
CA HIS A 492 31.70 -21.23 0.32
C HIS A 492 31.19 -21.91 1.60
N THR A 493 29.96 -22.38 1.61
CA THR A 493 29.40 -23.16 2.72
C THR A 493 28.76 -24.43 2.18
N ILE A 494 29.20 -25.56 2.69
CA ILE A 494 28.73 -26.88 2.29
C ILE A 494 28.24 -27.63 3.52
N PRO A 495 26.97 -27.54 3.87
CA PRO A 495 26.37 -28.37 4.91
C PRO A 495 26.04 -29.76 4.35
N VAL A 496 26.52 -30.78 5.05
CA VAL A 496 26.18 -32.18 4.85
C VAL A 496 25.38 -32.66 6.04
N GLN A 497 24.21 -33.19 5.84
CA GLN A 497 23.34 -33.62 6.93
C GLN A 497 22.56 -34.89 6.59
N ALA A 498 22.25 -35.67 7.62
CA ALA A 498 21.40 -36.84 7.50
C ALA A 498 20.30 -36.79 8.58
N ASN A 499 19.22 -37.49 8.34
CA ASN A 499 18.13 -37.61 9.31
C ASN A 499 17.81 -39.10 9.50
N PHE A 500 17.92 -39.55 10.74
CA PHE A 500 17.67 -40.92 11.14
C PHE A 500 16.62 -40.94 12.26
N THR A 501 15.76 -41.93 12.20
CA THR A 501 14.86 -42.21 13.33
C THR A 501 15.33 -43.50 14.02
N LEU A 502 15.83 -43.36 15.25
CA LEU A 502 16.22 -44.50 16.08
C LEU A 502 15.00 -44.97 16.88
N PHE A 503 14.84 -46.30 16.95
CA PHE A 503 13.75 -46.96 17.72
C PHE A 503 12.34 -46.45 17.35
N ASN A 504 12.17 -45.81 16.18
CA ASN A 504 10.95 -45.15 15.69
C ASN A 504 10.49 -43.91 16.49
N TYR A 505 11.24 -43.47 17.48
CA TYR A 505 10.83 -42.39 18.39
C TYR A 505 11.85 -41.26 18.50
N ILE A 506 13.12 -41.54 18.32
CA ILE A 506 14.21 -40.54 18.47
C ILE A 506 14.71 -40.12 17.10
N ASN A 507 14.53 -38.88 16.76
CA ASN A 507 15.10 -38.29 15.54
C ASN A 507 16.54 -37.86 15.83
N VAL A 508 17.48 -38.43 15.10
CA VAL A 508 18.92 -38.09 15.18
C VAL A 508 19.36 -37.42 13.88
N THR A 509 19.93 -36.24 14.00
CA THR A 509 20.33 -35.40 12.88
C THR A 509 21.82 -35.07 12.96
N PRO A 510 22.72 -35.97 12.48
CA PRO A 510 24.10 -35.59 12.32
C PRO A 510 24.26 -34.57 11.18
N SER A 511 25.10 -33.59 11.35
CA SER A 511 25.47 -32.61 10.36
C SER A 511 26.95 -32.28 10.43
N PHE A 512 27.55 -32.05 9.28
CA PHE A 512 28.91 -31.57 9.11
C PHE A 512 28.85 -30.30 8.25
N ASN A 513 29.34 -29.20 8.78
CA ASN A 513 29.36 -27.93 8.09
C ASN A 513 30.79 -27.56 7.76
N PHE A 514 31.07 -27.38 6.47
CA PHE A 514 32.35 -26.88 5.97
C PHE A 514 32.12 -25.47 5.41
N THR A 515 33.00 -24.55 5.84
CA THR A 515 32.97 -23.17 5.34
C THR A 515 34.38 -22.78 4.94
N ASP A 516 34.53 -22.27 3.74
CA ASP A 516 35.77 -21.77 3.19
C ASP A 516 35.62 -20.31 2.78
N ARG A 517 36.59 -19.46 3.09
CA ARG A 517 36.61 -18.03 2.85
C ARG A 517 37.88 -17.64 2.10
N MET A 518 37.70 -16.99 0.99
CA MET A 518 38.76 -16.49 0.12
C MET A 518 38.81 -14.98 0.21
N TYR A 519 39.95 -14.43 0.58
CA TYR A 519 40.16 -12.98 0.74
C TYR A 519 41.19 -12.49 -0.26
N SER A 520 41.10 -11.24 -0.69
CA SER A 520 42.03 -10.59 -1.61
C SER A 520 43.22 -9.93 -0.92
N LYS A 521 43.15 -9.79 0.42
CA LYS A 521 44.23 -9.19 1.22
C LYS A 521 44.18 -9.67 2.66
N LYS A 522 45.28 -9.50 3.37
CA LYS A 522 45.40 -9.63 4.83
C LYS A 522 46.24 -8.49 5.36
N VAL A 523 46.05 -8.12 6.63
CA VAL A 523 46.72 -7.00 7.29
C VAL A 523 47.62 -7.49 8.42
N THR A 524 48.86 -6.99 8.49
CA THR A 524 49.71 -7.15 9.66
C THR A 524 49.59 -5.93 10.56
N ARG A 525 49.51 -6.15 11.87
CA ARG A 525 49.33 -5.12 12.88
C ARG A 525 50.47 -5.04 13.84
N GLY A 526 50.66 -3.90 14.44
CA GLY A 526 51.67 -3.68 15.47
C GLY A 526 51.40 -2.45 16.27
N TRP A 527 52.14 -2.27 17.36
CA TRP A 527 52.00 -1.10 18.21
C TRP A 527 52.89 0.05 17.72
N ASP A 528 52.35 1.24 17.63
CA ASP A 528 53.09 2.47 17.37
C ASP A 528 53.30 3.21 18.70
N ASN A 529 54.55 3.31 19.11
CA ASN A 529 54.93 3.95 20.38
C ASN A 529 54.74 5.46 20.36
N THR A 530 54.73 6.09 19.16
CA THR A 530 54.52 7.54 19.02
C THR A 530 53.05 7.89 19.16
N LEU A 531 52.20 7.11 18.49
CA LEU A 531 50.75 7.30 18.52
C LEU A 531 50.03 6.62 19.69
N GLN A 532 50.78 5.82 20.47
CA GLN A 532 50.26 5.02 21.60
C GLN A 532 49.02 4.20 21.24
N LYS A 533 49.01 3.61 20.03
CA LYS A 533 47.86 2.83 19.53
C LYS A 533 48.27 1.73 18.58
N GLU A 534 47.38 0.78 18.39
CA GLU A 534 47.50 -0.24 17.34
C GLU A 534 47.39 0.40 15.96
N VAL A 535 48.30 0.04 15.05
CA VAL A 535 48.33 0.49 13.67
C VAL A 535 48.48 -0.69 12.72
N VAL A 536 47.95 -0.56 11.51
CA VAL A 536 48.25 -1.48 10.42
C VAL A 536 49.67 -1.20 9.93
N ARG A 537 50.53 -2.20 10.03
CA ARG A 537 51.94 -2.10 9.59
C ARG A 537 52.10 -2.33 8.09
N ASP A 538 51.43 -3.35 7.57
CA ASP A 538 51.48 -3.70 6.16
C ASP A 538 50.18 -4.36 5.71
N THR A 539 49.87 -4.23 4.42
CA THR A 539 48.72 -4.86 3.76
C THR A 539 49.26 -5.75 2.63
N ILE A 540 49.14 -7.04 2.81
CA ILE A 540 49.63 -8.04 1.86
C ILE A 540 48.46 -8.42 0.93
N TYR A 541 48.60 -8.02 -0.35
CA TYR A 541 47.62 -8.34 -1.38
C TYR A 541 47.92 -9.70 -1.99
N GLY A 542 46.88 -10.49 -2.27
CA GLY A 542 46.98 -11.80 -2.87
C GLY A 542 45.78 -12.67 -2.52
N PHE A 543 45.82 -13.90 -2.94
CA PHE A 543 44.81 -14.90 -2.63
C PHE A 543 45.12 -15.52 -1.25
N HIS A 544 44.20 -15.37 -0.32
CA HIS A 544 44.28 -15.92 1.01
C HIS A 544 43.07 -16.77 1.31
N ASN A 545 43.26 -17.98 1.79
CA ASN A 545 42.21 -18.94 2.08
C ASN A 545 42.12 -19.22 3.59
N VAL A 546 40.89 -19.14 4.13
CA VAL A 546 40.58 -19.37 5.56
C VAL A 546 39.39 -20.32 5.65
N TYR A 547 39.63 -21.59 5.98
CA TYR A 547 38.53 -22.55 6.12
C TYR A 547 38.32 -22.98 7.58
N ASN A 548 37.10 -23.39 7.87
CA ASN A 548 36.73 -24.04 9.10
C ASN A 548 35.65 -25.10 8.87
N TRP A 549 35.57 -26.00 9.83
CA TRP A 549 34.53 -27.02 9.82
C TRP A 549 34.00 -27.26 11.24
N SER A 550 32.75 -27.74 11.32
CA SER A 550 32.14 -28.16 12.58
C SER A 550 31.24 -29.38 12.35
N MET A 551 31.19 -30.23 13.37
CA MET A 551 30.28 -31.36 13.41
C MET A 551 29.20 -31.11 14.47
N ASN A 552 27.96 -31.47 14.16
CA ASN A 552 26.88 -31.39 15.11
C ASN A 552 26.02 -32.66 15.01
N VAL A 553 25.63 -33.22 16.15
CA VAL A 553 24.72 -34.35 16.24
C VAL A 553 23.58 -33.95 17.18
N GLY A 554 22.41 -33.72 16.62
CA GLY A 554 21.19 -33.43 17.38
C GLY A 554 20.31 -34.67 17.55
N ALA A 555 19.75 -34.85 18.74
CA ALA A 555 18.76 -35.86 19.04
C ALA A 555 17.53 -35.21 19.66
N SER A 556 16.35 -35.54 19.12
CA SER A 556 15.08 -35.00 19.64
C SER A 556 13.99 -36.05 19.64
N THR A 557 13.08 -35.95 20.59
CA THR A 557 11.89 -36.81 20.67
C THR A 557 10.69 -36.02 21.17
N LYS A 558 9.51 -36.61 21.06
CA LYS A 558 8.28 -36.05 21.63
C LYS A 558 7.67 -37.05 22.62
N LEU A 559 7.53 -36.60 23.85
CA LEU A 559 6.86 -37.35 24.90
C LEU A 559 5.46 -36.78 25.08
N TYR A 560 4.47 -37.65 25.14
CA TYR A 560 3.06 -37.30 25.27
C TYR A 560 2.51 -37.75 26.59
N GLY A 561 2.05 -36.84 27.41
CA GLY A 561 1.26 -37.09 28.60
C GLY A 561 -0.21 -36.79 28.35
N PHE A 562 -1.09 -37.66 28.68
CA PHE A 562 -2.54 -37.46 28.63
C PHE A 562 -3.13 -37.61 30.01
N TRP A 563 -3.83 -36.59 30.46
CA TRP A 563 -4.56 -36.61 31.72
C TRP A 563 -6.04 -36.35 31.49
N VAL A 564 -6.88 -37.23 31.97
CA VAL A 564 -8.33 -37.09 31.95
C VAL A 564 -8.79 -36.66 33.34
N PRO A 565 -9.27 -35.43 33.51
CA PRO A 565 -9.71 -34.92 34.82
C PRO A 565 -10.86 -35.71 35.38
N ASN A 566 -10.89 -35.82 36.70
CA ASN A 566 -11.99 -36.49 37.39
C ASN A 566 -13.30 -35.70 37.17
N ARG A 567 -14.28 -36.31 36.53
CA ARG A 567 -15.58 -35.68 36.21
C ARG A 567 -16.35 -35.19 37.43
N LYS A 568 -16.19 -35.85 38.60
CA LYS A 568 -16.82 -35.41 39.86
C LYS A 568 -16.29 -34.06 40.36
N LEU A 569 -15.02 -33.72 40.06
CA LEU A 569 -14.36 -32.47 40.53
C LEU A 569 -14.45 -31.38 39.48
N PHE A 570 -14.32 -31.70 38.17
CA PHE A 570 -14.18 -30.74 37.09
C PHE A 570 -15.36 -30.72 36.13
N GLY A 571 -16.41 -31.55 36.37
CA GLY A 571 -17.57 -31.71 35.48
C GLY A 571 -17.18 -32.29 34.11
N ASP A 572 -18.15 -32.32 33.20
CA ASP A 572 -17.98 -32.87 31.81
C ASP A 572 -17.36 -31.90 30.82
N LYS A 573 -17.03 -30.68 31.26
CA LYS A 573 -16.55 -29.61 30.36
C LYS A 573 -15.12 -29.87 29.86
N ILE A 574 -14.22 -30.39 30.70
CA ILE A 574 -12.83 -30.69 30.33
C ILE A 574 -12.75 -32.19 30.04
N GLN A 575 -12.46 -32.56 28.80
CA GLN A 575 -12.40 -33.93 28.33
C GLN A 575 -11.00 -34.55 28.49
N ALA A 576 -9.98 -33.82 28.20
CA ALA A 576 -8.58 -34.25 28.32
C ALA A 576 -7.61 -33.06 28.32
N ILE A 577 -6.52 -33.24 29.02
CA ILE A 577 -5.36 -32.35 28.94
C ILE A 577 -4.20 -33.16 28.34
N ARG A 578 -3.60 -32.60 27.30
CA ARG A 578 -2.43 -33.14 26.63
C ARG A 578 -1.20 -32.31 26.96
N HIS A 579 -0.19 -32.92 27.52
CA HIS A 579 1.12 -32.34 27.73
C HIS A 579 2.09 -32.94 26.72
N VAL A 580 2.76 -32.10 25.94
CA VAL A 580 3.78 -32.52 24.99
C VAL A 580 5.11 -31.95 25.44
N ILE A 581 6.04 -32.82 25.77
CA ILE A 581 7.41 -32.46 26.11
C ILE A 581 8.29 -32.82 24.93
N THR A 582 9.04 -31.85 24.44
CA THR A 582 9.98 -32.04 23.31
C THR A 582 11.40 -31.76 23.82
N PRO A 583 12.08 -32.77 24.41
CA PRO A 583 13.48 -32.66 24.73
C PRO A 583 14.33 -32.75 23.45
N GLN A 584 15.34 -31.91 23.38
CA GLN A 584 16.35 -31.91 22.35
C GLN A 584 17.72 -31.81 23.01
N VAL A 585 18.64 -32.68 22.61
CA VAL A 585 20.05 -32.66 23.03
C VAL A 585 20.89 -32.58 21.78
N SER A 586 21.88 -31.72 21.75
CA SER A 586 22.83 -31.65 20.64
C SER A 586 24.27 -31.58 21.14
N PHE A 587 25.14 -32.26 20.45
CA PHE A 587 26.59 -32.19 20.63
C PHE A 587 27.20 -31.51 19.44
N SER A 588 28.01 -30.47 19.66
CA SER A 588 28.68 -29.68 18.63
C SER A 588 30.17 -29.68 18.89
N TYR A 589 30.92 -29.99 17.85
CA TYR A 589 32.39 -30.02 17.90
C TYR A 589 32.98 -29.10 16.83
N SER A 590 33.93 -28.25 17.22
CA SER A 590 34.77 -27.45 16.34
C SER A 590 36.20 -27.46 16.82
N PRO A 591 37.19 -27.69 15.95
CA PRO A 591 38.61 -27.73 16.37
C PRO A 591 39.14 -26.34 16.70
N ASN A 592 40.33 -26.29 17.27
CA ASN A 592 41.05 -25.05 17.56
C ASN A 592 41.65 -24.47 16.28
N PHE A 593 40.97 -23.48 15.65
CA PHE A 593 41.53 -22.79 14.48
C PHE A 593 42.51 -21.66 14.82
N GLY A 594 42.77 -21.39 16.13
CA GLY A 594 43.81 -20.51 16.59
C GLY A 594 45.21 -21.18 16.62
N ALA A 595 45.30 -22.50 16.31
CA ALA A 595 46.57 -23.21 16.25
C ALA A 595 47.47 -22.64 15.12
N ARG A 596 48.75 -22.52 15.38
CA ARG A 596 49.74 -21.97 14.41
C ARG A 596 49.71 -22.66 13.05
N LEU A 597 49.30 -23.91 12.97
CA LEU A 597 49.15 -24.67 11.72
C LEU A 597 48.22 -23.97 10.70
N TYR A 598 47.21 -23.28 11.17
CA TYR A 598 46.24 -22.62 10.31
C TYR A 598 46.67 -21.20 9.86
N GLY A 599 47.52 -20.52 10.67
CA GLY A 599 48.00 -19.17 10.36
C GLY A 599 46.87 -18.09 10.34
N TYR A 600 45.77 -18.31 11.04
CA TYR A 600 44.62 -17.40 11.07
C TYR A 600 44.76 -16.34 12.14
N TYR A 601 45.71 -16.51 13.08
CA TYR A 601 45.97 -15.59 14.18
C TYR A 601 47.46 -15.29 14.22
N ASP A 602 47.78 -14.06 14.61
CA ASP A 602 49.15 -13.54 14.84
C ASP A 602 49.15 -12.70 16.11
N SER A 603 50.34 -12.26 16.55
CA SER A 603 50.48 -11.49 17.77
C SER A 603 51.58 -10.47 17.66
N TYR A 604 51.44 -9.36 18.43
CA TYR A 604 52.48 -8.39 18.63
C TYR A 604 52.60 -8.07 20.15
N GLN A 605 53.80 -7.59 20.55
CA GLN A 605 54.07 -7.18 21.92
C GLN A 605 54.15 -5.66 21.99
N TYR A 606 53.66 -5.10 23.12
CA TYR A 606 53.90 -3.72 23.45
C TYR A 606 54.06 -3.52 24.94
N THR A 607 54.76 -2.45 25.36
CA THR A 607 54.94 -2.07 26.75
C THR A 607 53.87 -1.01 27.09
N ASP A 608 53.06 -1.28 28.12
CA ASP A 608 52.05 -0.33 28.58
C ASP A 608 52.68 0.83 29.39
N ALA A 609 51.89 1.86 29.71
CA ALA A 609 52.34 3.04 30.45
C ALA A 609 52.89 2.70 31.87
N SER A 610 52.65 1.50 32.39
CA SER A 610 53.15 1.00 33.66
C SER A 610 54.43 0.17 33.53
N GLY A 611 55.00 0.07 32.30
CA GLY A 611 56.23 -0.70 32.04
C GLY A 611 56.00 -2.21 31.85
N ASN A 612 54.77 -2.68 31.82
CA ASN A 612 54.49 -4.13 31.65
C ASN A 612 54.41 -4.47 30.14
N VAL A 613 55.07 -5.57 29.76
CA VAL A 613 55.00 -6.12 28.42
C VAL A 613 53.68 -6.88 28.27
N LYS A 614 52.83 -6.44 27.33
CA LYS A 614 51.57 -7.09 26.94
C LYS A 614 51.67 -7.71 25.58
N LEU A 615 51.17 -8.94 25.46
CA LEU A 615 51.02 -9.66 24.22
C LEU A 615 49.58 -9.47 23.75
N VAL A 616 49.40 -8.93 22.53
CA VAL A 616 48.09 -8.79 21.90
C VAL A 616 48.02 -9.74 20.70
N GLU A 617 47.03 -10.61 20.74
CA GLU A 617 46.76 -11.52 19.64
C GLU A 617 45.63 -10.92 18.79
N TYR A 618 45.80 -10.97 17.49
CA TYR A 618 44.85 -10.46 16.48
C TYR A 618 44.74 -11.46 15.33
N SER A 619 43.71 -11.29 14.49
CA SER A 619 43.65 -12.00 13.22
C SER A 619 43.97 -11.05 12.08
N PRO A 620 44.86 -11.42 11.14
CA PRO A 620 45.12 -10.66 9.92
C PRO A 620 43.86 -10.42 9.05
N TYR A 621 42.78 -11.14 9.32
CA TYR A 621 41.50 -11.12 8.59
C TYR A 621 40.36 -10.52 9.38
N GLN A 622 40.59 -9.98 10.58
CA GLN A 622 39.54 -9.53 11.51
C GLN A 622 38.69 -8.39 10.95
N ASP A 623 39.25 -7.57 10.06
CA ASP A 623 38.54 -6.44 9.42
C ASP A 623 37.92 -6.79 8.08
N GLU A 624 38.04 -8.04 7.62
CA GLU A 624 37.48 -8.48 6.37
C GLU A 624 35.96 -8.76 6.46
N LEU A 625 35.30 -9.06 5.34
CA LEU A 625 33.85 -9.14 5.24
C LEU A 625 33.23 -10.27 6.04
N TYR A 626 33.91 -11.38 6.18
CA TYR A 626 33.41 -12.56 6.87
C TYR A 626 34.15 -12.79 8.18
N SER A 627 33.43 -13.34 9.15
CA SER A 627 34.00 -13.64 10.47
C SER A 627 35.15 -14.65 10.41
N VAL A 628 36.17 -14.43 11.21
CA VAL A 628 37.31 -15.37 11.38
C VAL A 628 36.82 -16.61 12.13
N PRO A 629 37.33 -17.82 11.82
CA PRO A 629 37.02 -19.02 12.60
C PRO A 629 37.39 -18.86 14.05
N GLY A 630 36.62 -19.46 14.96
CA GLY A 630 36.87 -19.37 16.38
C GLY A 630 38.24 -19.89 16.80
N LYS A 631 38.96 -19.13 17.66
CA LYS A 631 40.30 -19.41 18.11
C LYS A 631 40.40 -20.67 18.95
N TYR A 632 39.37 -20.98 19.75
CA TYR A 632 39.40 -22.08 20.70
C TYR A 632 38.61 -23.29 20.19
N LYS A 633 39.06 -24.48 20.62
CA LYS A 633 38.28 -25.71 20.45
C LYS A 633 36.94 -25.57 21.13
N THR A 634 35.91 -26.08 20.54
CA THR A 634 34.57 -26.09 21.09
C THR A 634 34.00 -27.51 21.13
N GLU A 635 33.60 -27.96 22.30
CA GLU A 635 32.90 -29.23 22.57
C GLU A 635 31.65 -28.92 23.36
N MET A 636 30.58 -28.59 22.66
CA MET A 636 29.37 -28.06 23.31
C MET A 636 28.25 -29.08 23.29
N ILE A 637 27.72 -29.40 24.48
CA ILE A 637 26.50 -30.14 24.67
C ILE A 637 25.39 -29.11 24.98
N SER A 638 24.33 -29.08 24.22
CA SER A 638 23.22 -28.17 24.43
C SER A 638 21.94 -28.95 24.70
N TRP A 639 21.17 -28.48 25.65
CA TRP A 639 19.85 -29.00 26.00
C TRP A 639 18.81 -27.93 25.73
N ASP A 640 17.75 -28.32 25.09
CA ASP A 640 16.55 -27.52 24.93
C ASP A 640 15.34 -28.40 25.26
N VAL A 641 14.50 -27.93 26.12
CA VAL A 641 13.27 -28.63 26.50
C VAL A 641 12.09 -27.68 26.27
N SER A 642 11.21 -28.06 25.38
CA SER A 642 10.00 -27.29 25.11
C SER A 642 8.78 -28.08 25.58
N ASN A 643 7.91 -27.42 26.33
CA ASN A 643 6.67 -27.97 26.87
C ASN A 643 5.49 -27.22 26.25
N ASN A 644 4.50 -27.98 25.79
CA ASN A 644 3.21 -27.48 25.31
C ASN A 644 2.07 -28.18 26.06
N ILE A 645 1.14 -27.40 26.59
CA ILE A 645 -0.02 -27.93 27.33
C ILE A 645 -1.29 -27.45 26.63
N GLU A 646 -2.07 -28.42 26.14
CA GLU A 646 -3.35 -28.19 25.48
C GLU A 646 -4.48 -28.89 26.24
N MET A 647 -5.64 -28.27 26.24
CA MET A 647 -6.85 -28.78 26.85
C MET A 647 -7.95 -28.98 25.81
N LYS A 648 -8.60 -30.13 25.81
CA LYS A 648 -9.78 -30.44 25.03
C LYS A 648 -11.03 -30.21 25.87
N ILE A 649 -11.87 -29.26 25.45
CA ILE A 649 -13.11 -28.92 26.13
C ILE A 649 -14.32 -29.28 25.24
N LYS A 650 -15.44 -29.64 25.86
CA LYS A 650 -16.73 -29.81 25.18
C LYS A 650 -17.24 -28.45 24.70
N SER A 651 -17.68 -28.35 23.45
CA SER A 651 -18.17 -27.11 22.87
C SER A 651 -19.33 -27.43 21.92
N ASP A 652 -20.51 -26.94 22.22
CA ASP A 652 -21.70 -27.11 21.41
C ASP A 652 -21.70 -26.22 20.15
N LYS A 653 -20.73 -25.29 20.05
CA LYS A 653 -20.56 -24.37 18.90
C LYS A 653 -19.59 -24.87 17.83
N ASP A 654 -18.95 -26.04 18.06
CA ASP A 654 -17.98 -26.61 17.13
C ASP A 654 -18.60 -27.85 16.45
N THR A 655 -18.41 -27.96 15.12
CA THR A 655 -18.93 -29.07 14.33
C THR A 655 -18.47 -30.46 14.80
N THR A 656 -17.35 -30.53 15.52
CA THR A 656 -16.79 -31.75 16.10
C THR A 656 -17.24 -31.99 17.54
N GLY A 657 -18.09 -31.13 18.13
CA GLY A 657 -18.51 -31.16 19.53
C GLY A 657 -17.40 -30.85 20.55
N TYR A 658 -16.18 -30.55 20.10
CA TYR A 658 -15.02 -30.32 20.96
C TYR A 658 -14.14 -29.16 20.44
N LYS A 659 -13.61 -28.36 21.36
CA LYS A 659 -12.66 -27.29 21.09
C LYS A 659 -11.34 -27.57 21.78
N LYS A 660 -10.23 -27.33 21.07
CA LYS A 660 -8.88 -27.35 21.65
C LYS A 660 -8.51 -25.94 22.11
N ILE A 661 -7.99 -25.84 23.34
CA ILE A 661 -7.46 -24.59 23.92
C ILE A 661 -6.03 -24.86 24.34
N SER A 662 -5.10 -24.01 23.91
CA SER A 662 -3.73 -24.01 24.42
C SER A 662 -3.71 -23.31 25.78
N ILE A 663 -3.27 -23.99 26.82
CA ILE A 663 -3.04 -23.41 28.15
C ILE A 663 -1.66 -22.76 28.17
N ILE A 664 -0.65 -23.56 27.81
CA ILE A 664 0.74 -23.12 27.62
C ILE A 664 1.13 -23.48 26.21
N ASP A 665 1.29 -22.44 25.37
CA ASP A 665 1.68 -22.64 23.97
C ASP A 665 3.15 -23.08 23.88
N GLU A 666 3.99 -22.51 24.71
CA GLU A 666 5.40 -22.88 24.85
C GLU A 666 5.91 -22.50 26.26
N LEU A 667 6.51 -23.46 26.93
CA LEU A 667 7.42 -23.22 28.08
C LEU A 667 8.72 -23.90 27.73
N GLY A 668 9.69 -23.11 27.27
CA GLY A 668 11.01 -23.60 26.86
C GLY A 668 12.11 -23.24 27.88
N ALA A 669 13.07 -24.12 28.01
CA ALA A 669 14.30 -23.88 28.77
C ALA A 669 15.48 -24.41 27.95
N SER A 670 16.54 -23.60 27.81
CA SER A 670 17.73 -24.00 27.06
C SER A 670 19.00 -23.60 27.83
N MET A 671 19.98 -24.48 27.78
CA MET A 671 21.30 -24.35 28.45
C MET A 671 22.33 -25.16 27.66
N SER A 672 23.61 -24.78 27.75
CA SER A 672 24.69 -25.53 27.13
C SER A 672 25.90 -25.65 28.05
N TYR A 673 26.70 -26.69 27.80
CA TYR A 673 27.93 -26.96 28.48
C TYR A 673 29.06 -27.15 27.49
N ASN A 674 30.10 -26.34 27.56
CA ASN A 674 31.31 -26.45 26.73
C ASN A 674 32.37 -27.22 27.49
N ALA A 675 32.61 -28.48 27.14
CA ALA A 675 33.60 -29.35 27.78
C ALA A 675 35.06 -28.89 27.53
N ALA A 676 35.27 -28.21 26.42
CA ALA A 676 36.58 -27.72 26.00
C ALA A 676 36.99 -26.38 26.63
N ALA A 677 36.10 -25.69 27.33
CA ALA A 677 36.41 -24.43 27.97
C ALA A 677 37.15 -24.66 29.31
N ASP A 678 38.16 -23.84 29.56
CA ASP A 678 38.90 -23.90 30.84
C ASP A 678 38.08 -23.40 32.02
N TYR A 679 37.29 -22.34 31.79
CA TYR A 679 36.40 -21.69 32.75
C TYR A 679 35.09 -21.32 32.10
N HIS A 680 34.06 -21.00 32.87
CA HIS A 680 32.69 -20.66 32.40
C HIS A 680 32.13 -21.70 31.42
N ARG A 681 32.24 -22.99 31.81
CA ARG A 681 31.77 -24.10 30.95
C ARG A 681 30.30 -24.14 30.68
N TRP A 682 29.48 -23.67 31.61
CA TRP A 682 28.03 -23.60 31.46
C TRP A 682 27.60 -22.26 30.84
N SER A 683 26.66 -22.26 29.91
CA SER A 683 25.99 -21.05 29.47
C SER A 683 24.95 -20.57 30.48
N ASP A 684 24.47 -19.35 30.31
CA ASP A 684 23.30 -18.88 31.03
C ASP A 684 22.06 -19.69 30.66
N LEU A 685 21.12 -19.85 31.60
CA LEU A 685 19.85 -20.50 31.38
C LEU A 685 18.87 -19.52 30.77
N SER A 686 18.40 -19.83 29.58
CA SER A 686 17.37 -19.06 28.87
C SER A 686 16.02 -19.75 29.01
N MET A 687 15.01 -19.00 29.47
CA MET A 687 13.63 -19.48 29.57
C MET A 687 12.70 -18.68 28.69
N ARG A 688 11.79 -19.38 28.04
CA ARG A 688 10.78 -18.80 27.14
C ARG A 688 9.41 -19.26 27.61
N LEU A 689 8.48 -18.31 27.77
CA LEU A 689 7.09 -18.60 28.12
C LEU A 689 6.18 -17.90 27.12
N ARG A 690 5.28 -18.67 26.51
CA ARG A 690 4.24 -18.15 25.64
C ARG A 690 2.89 -18.74 26.01
N LEU A 691 1.94 -17.85 26.35
CA LEU A 691 0.59 -18.19 26.74
C LEU A 691 -0.40 -17.57 25.75
N LYS A 692 -1.41 -18.31 25.34
CA LYS A 692 -2.55 -17.80 24.58
C LYS A 692 -3.75 -17.66 25.50
N TRP A 693 -3.97 -16.44 26.02
CA TRP A 693 -5.05 -16.20 26.99
C TRP A 693 -6.42 -16.01 26.36
N TRP A 694 -6.47 -15.40 25.13
CA TRP A 694 -7.70 -15.22 24.34
C TRP A 694 -7.43 -15.48 22.86
N LYS A 695 -8.49 -15.51 22.05
CA LYS A 695 -8.35 -15.72 20.59
C LYS A 695 -7.29 -14.84 19.92
N ASN A 696 -7.05 -13.62 20.45
CA ASN A 696 -6.20 -12.59 19.82
C ASN A 696 -5.12 -12.05 20.78
N TYR A 697 -4.85 -12.68 21.89
CA TYR A 697 -3.83 -12.20 22.81
C TYR A 697 -2.82 -13.29 23.15
N THR A 698 -1.57 -13.05 22.76
CA THR A 698 -0.43 -13.93 23.10
C THR A 698 0.49 -13.20 24.06
N PHE A 699 0.63 -13.74 25.25
CA PHE A 699 1.61 -13.30 26.22
C PHE A 699 2.93 -14.02 25.95
N SER A 700 4.03 -13.29 25.75
CA SER A 700 5.36 -13.86 25.57
C SER A 700 6.35 -13.21 26.53
N MET A 701 7.12 -14.02 27.22
CA MET A 701 8.16 -13.60 28.16
C MET A 701 9.42 -14.39 27.90
N ASN A 702 10.53 -13.67 27.76
CA ASN A 702 11.87 -14.25 27.71
C ASN A 702 12.63 -13.81 28.95
N ALA A 703 13.18 -14.76 29.68
CA ALA A 703 13.96 -14.52 30.89
C ALA A 703 15.33 -15.19 30.77
N GLN A 704 16.36 -14.51 31.26
CA GLN A 704 17.72 -15.03 31.34
C GLN A 704 18.18 -15.13 32.79
N PHE A 705 18.87 -16.22 33.08
CA PHE A 705 19.39 -16.52 34.39
C PHE A 705 20.88 -16.84 34.29
N ALA A 706 21.72 -16.04 34.96
CA ALA A 706 23.15 -16.27 35.01
C ALA A 706 23.47 -17.51 35.81
N THR A 707 24.35 -18.29 35.27
CA THR A 707 24.85 -19.54 35.88
C THR A 707 25.93 -19.30 36.90
N TYR A 708 26.80 -18.29 36.71
CA TYR A 708 27.95 -18.02 37.55
C TYR A 708 27.67 -16.92 38.58
N ALA A 709 28.15 -17.12 39.75
CA ALA A 709 28.03 -16.20 40.87
C ALA A 709 28.98 -15.00 40.72
N TYR A 710 28.61 -13.87 41.30
CA TYR A 710 29.56 -12.78 41.52
C TYR A 710 30.52 -13.14 42.66
N GLU A 711 31.79 -12.80 42.50
CA GLU A 711 32.87 -12.87 43.46
C GLU A 711 33.51 -11.49 43.62
N LEU A 712 34.22 -11.24 44.70
CA LEU A 712 34.93 -10.00 44.94
C LEU A 712 36.42 -10.20 44.69
N ASP A 713 37.06 -9.31 43.98
CA ASP A 713 38.50 -9.27 43.84
C ASP A 713 39.19 -8.77 45.13
N ALA A 714 40.53 -8.76 45.17
CA ALA A 714 41.31 -8.30 46.34
C ALA A 714 40.97 -6.84 46.75
N ASN A 715 40.43 -6.04 45.84
CA ASN A 715 40.04 -4.66 46.08
C ASN A 715 38.53 -4.50 46.39
N GLY A 716 37.82 -5.59 46.60
CA GLY A 716 36.39 -5.58 46.84
C GLY A 716 35.50 -5.25 45.62
N LYS A 717 36.05 -5.28 44.42
CA LYS A 717 35.31 -5.05 43.20
C LYS A 717 34.62 -6.34 42.69
N PRO A 718 33.33 -6.31 42.40
CA PRO A 718 32.61 -7.48 41.94
C PRO A 718 33.02 -7.87 40.51
N TYR A 719 33.21 -9.15 40.27
CA TYR A 719 33.41 -9.77 38.98
C TYR A 719 32.64 -11.08 38.88
N VAL A 720 32.39 -11.60 37.69
CA VAL A 720 31.78 -12.92 37.51
C VAL A 720 32.81 -13.99 37.77
N GLY A 721 32.65 -14.73 38.86
CA GLY A 721 33.54 -15.78 39.26
C GLY A 721 33.40 -17.10 38.50
N ASN A 722 34.19 -18.12 38.86
CA ASN A 722 34.13 -19.43 38.21
C ASN A 722 33.18 -20.43 38.89
N HIS A 723 32.65 -20.06 40.05
CA HIS A 723 31.72 -20.92 40.79
C HIS A 723 30.30 -20.68 40.32
N THR A 724 29.59 -21.76 40.09
CA THR A 724 28.18 -21.70 39.72
C THR A 724 27.29 -21.32 40.92
N GLU A 725 26.16 -20.67 40.67
CA GLU A 725 25.20 -20.34 41.73
C GLU A 725 24.71 -21.61 42.50
N TRP A 726 24.51 -22.72 41.77
CA TRP A 726 24.14 -23.99 42.42
C TRP A 726 25.28 -24.63 43.22
N GLY A 727 26.55 -24.32 42.92
CA GLY A 727 27.69 -24.69 43.78
C GLY A 727 27.59 -24.05 45.17
N TYR A 728 26.95 -22.92 45.32
CA TYR A 728 26.60 -22.27 46.57
C TYR A 728 25.21 -22.67 47.10
N GLY A 729 24.55 -23.66 46.51
CA GLY A 729 23.18 -24.08 46.87
C GLY A 729 22.10 -23.09 46.50
N ARG A 730 22.37 -22.21 45.53
CA ARG A 730 21.45 -21.18 45.07
C ARG A 730 20.91 -21.49 43.67
N LEU A 731 19.70 -20.99 43.35
CA LEU A 731 19.17 -21.02 41.97
C LEU A 731 19.96 -20.05 41.08
N PRO A 732 20.03 -20.33 39.74
CA PRO A 732 20.62 -19.43 38.77
C PRO A 732 20.13 -17.99 38.97
N ARG A 733 21.04 -17.02 38.88
CA ARG A 733 20.78 -15.62 39.14
C ARG A 733 19.97 -15.00 38.00
N PHE A 734 18.82 -14.47 38.31
CA PHE A 734 18.02 -13.76 37.35
C PHE A 734 18.76 -12.53 36.81
N GLN A 735 18.98 -12.45 35.50
CA GLN A 735 19.66 -11.34 34.86
C GLN A 735 18.69 -10.32 34.28
N GLY A 736 17.55 -10.80 33.77
CA GLY A 736 16.57 -9.92 33.21
C GLY A 736 15.46 -10.64 32.45
N MET A 737 14.42 -9.87 32.16
CA MET A 737 13.32 -10.26 31.32
C MET A 737 12.86 -9.06 30.50
N SER A 738 12.29 -9.33 29.33
CA SER A 738 11.59 -8.34 28.53
C SER A 738 10.20 -8.82 28.18
N GLN A 739 9.26 -7.90 28.17
CA GLN A 739 7.89 -8.17 27.83
C GLN A 739 7.27 -6.99 27.11
N ASN A 740 6.52 -7.27 26.03
CA ASN A 740 5.77 -6.29 25.30
C ASN A 740 4.30 -6.71 25.26
N PHE A 741 3.44 -5.78 25.62
CA PHE A 741 1.99 -5.90 25.52
C PHE A 741 1.50 -4.97 24.43
N SER A 742 0.66 -5.46 23.54
CA SER A 742 -0.04 -4.61 22.58
C SER A 742 -1.49 -5.05 22.51
N PHE A 743 -2.39 -4.12 22.64
CA PHE A 743 -3.80 -4.40 22.51
C PHE A 743 -4.52 -3.21 21.86
N THR A 744 -5.49 -3.54 21.03
CA THR A 744 -6.32 -2.53 20.36
C THR A 744 -7.73 -2.56 20.95
N LEU A 745 -8.18 -1.40 21.40
CA LEU A 745 -9.54 -1.15 21.85
C LEU A 745 -10.36 -0.56 20.69
N ASN A 746 -11.58 -1.01 20.57
CA ASN A 746 -12.58 -0.45 19.67
C ASN A 746 -13.99 -0.57 20.29
N PRO A 747 -15.01 0.13 19.79
CA PRO A 747 -16.37 0.10 20.35
C PRO A 747 -16.96 -1.31 20.43
N GLU A 748 -16.71 -2.15 19.45
CA GLU A 748 -17.21 -3.54 19.43
C GLU A 748 -16.61 -4.40 20.54
N LYS A 749 -15.30 -4.25 20.81
CA LYS A 749 -14.65 -4.97 21.91
C LYS A 749 -15.14 -4.47 23.27
N LEU A 750 -15.36 -3.15 23.39
CA LEU A 750 -15.91 -2.57 24.63
C LEU A 750 -17.35 -3.07 24.89
N LYS A 751 -18.21 -3.07 23.88
CA LYS A 751 -19.57 -3.64 23.98
C LYS A 751 -19.55 -5.11 24.37
N LYS A 752 -18.59 -5.91 23.86
CA LYS A 752 -18.41 -7.32 24.27
C LYS A 752 -17.92 -7.49 25.71
N TRP A 753 -17.19 -6.51 26.28
CA TRP A 753 -16.68 -6.58 27.66
C TRP A 753 -17.69 -6.08 28.67
N PHE A 754 -18.44 -5.02 28.36
CA PHE A 754 -19.33 -4.33 29.30
C PHE A 754 -20.82 -4.42 28.94
N GLY A 755 -21.17 -4.90 27.73
CA GLY A 755 -22.54 -5.04 27.28
C GLY A 755 -23.24 -6.27 27.86
N ARG A 756 -24.50 -6.10 28.33
CA ARG A 756 -25.38 -7.21 28.66
C ARG A 756 -25.55 -8.11 27.43
N LYS A 757 -25.51 -9.45 27.66
CA LYS A 757 -25.81 -10.44 26.64
C LYS A 757 -27.25 -10.27 26.16
N ASP A 758 -27.45 -9.71 24.98
CA ASP A 758 -28.63 -10.01 24.19
C ASP A 758 -28.22 -11.01 23.11
N ASP A 759 -28.85 -12.17 23.21
CA ASP A 759 -28.66 -13.28 22.27
C ASP A 759 -29.25 -12.93 20.90
N LYS A 760 -28.40 -12.57 19.93
CA LYS A 760 -28.64 -12.85 18.52
C LYS A 760 -27.29 -12.83 17.78
N ASP A 761 -26.81 -14.03 17.47
CA ASP A 761 -25.65 -14.28 16.60
C ASP A 761 -26.00 -13.95 15.14
N ASP A 762 -25.20 -13.13 14.53
CA ASP A 762 -24.98 -13.17 13.08
C ASP A 762 -23.48 -13.20 12.82
N ASP A 763 -23.03 -14.37 12.39
CA ASP A 763 -21.67 -14.64 11.96
C ASP A 763 -21.37 -13.89 10.66
N LYS A 764 -20.64 -12.76 10.75
CA LYS A 764 -19.88 -12.22 9.62
C LYS A 764 -18.40 -12.37 9.90
N VAL A 765 -17.81 -13.29 9.15
CA VAL A 765 -16.37 -13.55 9.06
C VAL A 765 -15.68 -12.26 8.65
N SER A 766 -14.97 -11.62 9.58
CA SER A 766 -13.96 -10.61 9.28
C SER A 766 -12.62 -11.32 9.05
N VAL A 767 -12.08 -11.15 7.86
CA VAL A 767 -10.72 -11.60 7.52
C VAL A 767 -9.75 -10.69 8.27
N ASP A 768 -9.15 -11.22 9.32
CA ASP A 768 -8.05 -10.59 10.04
C ASP A 768 -6.75 -10.77 9.23
N SER A 769 -6.19 -9.66 8.77
CA SER A 769 -4.81 -9.61 8.31
C SER A 769 -3.91 -9.28 9.51
N ASP A 770 -3.38 -10.32 10.16
CA ASP A 770 -2.35 -10.18 11.17
C ASP A 770 -0.96 -10.24 10.52
N GLY A 771 -0.27 -9.12 10.54
CA GLY A 771 1.17 -9.01 10.37
C GLY A 771 1.63 -7.70 11.01
N PRO A 772 2.68 -7.68 11.83
CA PRO A 772 3.25 -6.41 12.27
C PRO A 772 4.08 -5.83 11.13
N ASP A 773 3.43 -5.08 10.24
CA ASP A 773 4.14 -4.24 9.28
C ASP A 773 4.64 -2.98 9.97
N THR A 774 5.90 -3.01 10.34
CA THR A 774 6.70 -1.86 10.74
C THR A 774 7.19 -1.11 9.50
N ASN A 775 6.30 -0.72 8.61
CA ASN A 775 6.60 0.21 7.52
C ASN A 775 5.45 1.20 7.39
N ILE A 776 5.46 2.18 8.28
CA ILE A 776 4.74 3.43 8.04
C ILE A 776 5.67 4.30 7.19
N GLU A 777 5.90 3.92 5.95
CA GLU A 777 6.37 4.82 4.93
C GLU A 777 5.17 5.33 4.14
N SER A 778 4.83 6.58 4.43
CA SER A 778 4.28 7.59 3.52
C SER A 778 3.55 7.09 2.27
N ASN A 779 2.32 6.65 2.41
CA ASN A 779 1.38 6.58 1.28
C ASN A 779 0.26 7.61 1.45
N MET A 780 0.64 8.89 1.62
CA MET A 780 -0.33 9.99 1.54
C MET A 780 -0.92 10.17 0.14
N ASP A 781 -0.20 9.72 -0.90
CA ASP A 781 -0.65 9.79 -2.29
C ASP A 781 -1.48 8.57 -2.75
N ASP A 782 -1.30 7.40 -2.13
CA ASP A 782 -2.02 6.17 -2.50
C ASP A 782 -3.45 6.12 -1.93
N ASP A 783 -3.71 6.77 -0.80
CA ASP A 783 -5.05 6.85 -0.23
C ASP A 783 -5.98 7.80 -1.00
N LEU A 784 -5.43 8.76 -1.75
CA LEU A 784 -6.19 9.62 -2.65
C LEU A 784 -6.69 8.89 -3.91
N GLU A 785 -5.98 7.87 -4.39
CA GLU A 785 -6.45 7.07 -5.53
C GLU A 785 -7.48 5.99 -5.13
N LYS A 786 -7.39 5.43 -3.93
CA LYS A 786 -8.37 4.43 -3.44
C LYS A 786 -9.71 5.03 -3.08
N GLY A 787 -9.77 6.30 -2.70
CA GLY A 787 -11.01 7.03 -2.40
C GLY A 787 -11.96 7.19 -3.60
N LYS A 788 -11.43 7.22 -4.83
CA LYS A 788 -12.23 7.45 -6.06
C LYS A 788 -13.07 6.26 -6.51
N TYR A 789 -12.76 5.03 -6.09
CA TYR A 789 -13.51 3.84 -6.50
C TYR A 789 -14.44 3.25 -5.42
N ALA A 790 -14.35 3.71 -4.18
CA ALA A 790 -15.20 3.24 -3.08
C ALA A 790 -16.54 4.00 -2.95
N ALA A 791 -16.69 5.15 -3.58
CA ALA A 791 -17.86 6.02 -3.44
C ALA A 791 -19.12 5.55 -4.20
N LYS A 792 -19.07 4.44 -4.93
CA LYS A 792 -20.22 3.99 -5.76
C LYS A 792 -20.96 2.76 -5.22
N LYS A 793 -20.89 2.44 -3.93
CA LYS A 793 -21.81 1.46 -3.32
C LYS A 793 -21.98 1.70 -1.82
N LYS A 794 -23.01 2.47 -1.48
CA LYS A 794 -23.97 2.24 -0.41
C LYS A 794 -24.83 3.48 -0.15
N ARG A 795 -25.75 3.76 -1.04
CA ARG A 795 -27.04 4.32 -0.63
C ARG A 795 -27.80 3.17 0.02
N GLY A 796 -28.11 3.30 1.27
CA GLY A 796 -29.03 2.42 1.96
C GLY A 796 -28.49 1.91 3.28
N ASN A 797 -28.39 2.75 4.28
CA ASN A 797 -28.88 2.49 5.61
C ASN A 797 -29.31 3.82 6.15
N ILE A 798 -30.62 4.06 6.08
CA ILE A 798 -31.31 5.05 6.90
C ILE A 798 -30.90 4.66 8.32
N ALA A 799 -30.18 5.56 9.02
CA ALA A 799 -29.82 5.35 10.40
C ALA A 799 -31.12 5.10 11.16
N GLU A 800 -31.18 3.95 11.85
CA GLU A 800 -32.29 3.66 12.75
C GLU A 800 -32.32 4.78 13.78
N THR A 801 -33.37 5.60 13.74
CA THR A 801 -33.69 6.57 14.80
C THR A 801 -34.25 5.82 15.98
N ASP A 802 -33.80 6.13 17.20
CA ASP A 802 -34.41 5.69 18.44
C ASP A 802 -35.90 6.09 18.44
N ASP A 803 -36.73 5.42 19.25
CA ASP A 803 -38.17 5.70 19.41
C ASP A 803 -38.45 7.18 19.78
N ASP A 804 -37.45 7.91 20.27
CA ASP A 804 -37.48 9.34 20.56
C ASP A 804 -37.02 10.24 19.39
N GLY A 805 -36.73 9.67 18.21
CA GLY A 805 -36.37 10.43 17.00
C GLY A 805 -34.88 10.87 16.92
N TYR A 806 -34.02 10.44 17.84
CA TYR A 806 -32.61 10.73 17.82
C TYR A 806 -31.84 9.68 16.99
N MET A 807 -30.96 10.12 16.09
CA MET A 807 -30.05 9.22 15.41
C MET A 807 -29.02 8.66 16.40
N SER A 808 -28.90 7.34 16.52
CA SER A 808 -27.86 6.74 17.32
C SER A 808 -26.49 7.06 16.68
N PHE A 809 -25.74 7.96 17.33
CA PHE A 809 -24.43 8.38 16.88
C PHE A 809 -23.43 7.29 17.21
N ASN A 810 -23.07 6.47 16.24
CA ASN A 810 -22.03 5.47 16.40
C ASN A 810 -20.69 6.07 15.95
N MET A 811 -19.88 6.51 16.91
CA MET A 811 -18.55 7.05 16.66
C MET A 811 -17.55 5.89 16.54
N PRO A 812 -17.08 5.50 15.34
CA PRO A 812 -16.05 4.50 15.21
C PRO A 812 -14.71 5.10 15.65
N TRP A 813 -14.08 4.43 16.61
CA TRP A 813 -12.75 4.77 17.07
C TRP A 813 -11.93 3.51 17.30
N SER A 814 -10.63 3.64 17.19
CA SER A 814 -9.68 2.59 17.58
C SER A 814 -8.54 3.21 18.37
N LEU A 815 -8.13 2.56 19.42
CA LEU A 815 -6.99 2.94 20.26
C LEU A 815 -6.10 1.71 20.44
N THR A 816 -4.89 1.79 19.93
CA THR A 816 -3.86 0.79 20.14
C THR A 816 -2.91 1.27 21.21
N ILE A 817 -2.73 0.47 22.24
CA ILE A 817 -1.83 0.73 23.37
C ILE A 817 -0.77 -0.35 23.36
N GLY A 818 0.49 0.06 23.26
CA GLY A 818 1.66 -0.79 23.40
C GLY A 818 2.42 -0.43 24.67
N TYR A 819 2.66 -1.40 25.54
CA TYR A 819 3.42 -1.21 26.76
C TYR A 819 4.56 -2.21 26.80
N GLY A 820 5.79 -1.69 26.87
CA GLY A 820 7.02 -2.46 27.00
C GLY A 820 7.59 -2.33 28.39
N ILE A 821 7.92 -3.46 29.00
CA ILE A 821 8.66 -3.50 30.26
C ILE A 821 9.90 -4.37 30.09
N THR A 822 11.04 -3.83 30.46
CA THR A 822 12.31 -4.56 30.49
C THR A 822 12.88 -4.43 31.91
N MET A 823 13.13 -5.54 32.52
CA MET A 823 13.81 -5.63 33.80
C MET A 823 15.17 -6.26 33.55
N ARG A 824 16.24 -5.61 33.96
CA ARG A 824 17.60 -6.15 33.83
C ARG A 824 18.45 -5.74 35.02
N GLU A 825 19.48 -6.53 35.28
CA GLU A 825 20.49 -6.24 36.28
C GLU A 825 21.21 -4.93 35.91
N ASN A 826 21.33 -4.01 36.86
CA ASN A 826 22.00 -2.71 36.69
C ASN A 826 23.43 -2.75 37.20
N THR A 827 24.36 -3.14 36.34
CA THR A 827 25.78 -3.22 36.68
C THR A 827 26.45 -1.85 36.93
N ALA A 828 25.79 -0.74 36.55
CA ALA A 828 26.22 0.61 36.90
C ALA A 828 25.74 1.05 38.30
N GLY A 829 24.82 0.32 38.92
CA GLY A 829 24.32 0.59 40.26
C GLY A 829 25.27 0.10 41.35
N ARG A 830 25.01 0.51 42.59
CA ARG A 830 25.82 0.06 43.74
C ARG A 830 25.61 -1.42 44.00
N PHE A 831 26.70 -2.19 43.92
CA PHE A 831 26.72 -3.62 44.25
C PHE A 831 26.43 -3.87 45.72
N ASN A 832 25.61 -4.83 46.04
CA ASN A 832 25.31 -5.26 47.38
C ASN A 832 26.16 -6.49 47.75
N SER A 833 27.23 -6.28 48.53
CA SER A 833 28.17 -7.33 48.94
C SER A 833 27.57 -8.40 49.87
N LYS A 834 26.46 -8.11 50.57
CA LYS A 834 25.79 -9.09 51.45
C LYS A 834 24.96 -10.09 50.61
N THR A 835 24.29 -9.63 49.55
CA THR A 835 23.48 -10.48 48.69
C THR A 835 24.23 -10.94 47.45
N MET A 836 25.40 -10.37 47.20
CA MET A 836 26.22 -10.62 45.98
C MET A 836 25.41 -10.35 44.71
N ARG A 837 24.66 -9.23 44.66
CA ARG A 837 23.76 -8.86 43.59
C ARG A 837 23.87 -7.37 43.27
N TYR A 838 23.70 -7.03 42.00
CA TYR A 838 23.37 -5.67 41.56
C TYR A 838 21.87 -5.41 41.71
N PRO A 839 21.45 -4.13 41.87
CA PRO A 839 20.02 -3.78 41.81
C PRO A 839 19.48 -4.02 40.42
N TYR A 840 18.16 -4.21 40.29
CA TYR A 840 17.51 -4.30 39.03
C TYR A 840 17.09 -2.90 38.55
N LYS A 841 17.22 -2.69 37.23
CA LYS A 841 16.69 -1.51 36.55
C LYS A 841 15.47 -1.90 35.75
N PHE A 842 14.38 -1.14 35.92
CA PHE A 842 13.17 -1.28 35.18
C PHE A 842 13.11 -0.17 34.15
N THR A 843 13.03 -0.52 32.85
CA THR A 843 12.79 0.40 31.79
C THR A 843 11.37 0.16 31.25
N GLN A 844 10.57 1.18 31.22
CA GLN A 844 9.17 1.13 30.79
C GLN A 844 8.95 2.08 29.65
N THR A 845 8.21 1.64 28.65
CA THR A 845 7.81 2.45 27.50
C THR A 845 6.33 2.26 27.24
N LEU A 846 5.62 3.35 27.03
CA LEU A 846 4.22 3.36 26.67
C LEU A 846 4.08 4.01 25.30
N ASN A 847 3.48 3.30 24.35
CA ASN A 847 3.13 3.82 23.04
C ASN A 847 1.63 3.72 22.86
N PHE A 848 1.02 4.76 22.32
CA PHE A 848 -0.40 4.75 22.00
C PHE A 848 -0.65 5.46 20.68
N SER A 849 -1.50 4.88 19.88
CA SER A 849 -1.95 5.44 18.63
C SER A 849 -3.43 5.18 18.46
N GLY A 850 -4.12 6.10 17.82
CA GLY A 850 -5.56 5.98 17.67
C GLY A 850 -6.08 6.72 16.47
N ASN A 851 -7.28 6.29 16.07
CA ASN A 851 -8.10 6.91 15.07
C ASN A 851 -9.48 7.16 15.67
N ILE A 852 -10.02 8.36 15.48
CA ILE A 852 -11.34 8.74 15.91
C ILE A 852 -12.06 9.38 14.73
N ARG A 853 -13.18 8.80 14.32
CA ARG A 853 -14.08 9.39 13.34
C ARG A 853 -15.23 10.07 14.07
N ILE A 854 -15.19 11.40 14.16
CA ILE A 854 -16.20 12.20 14.88
C ILE A 854 -17.51 12.25 14.10
N SER A 855 -17.45 12.30 12.77
CA SER A 855 -18.59 12.22 11.85
C SER A 855 -18.12 11.64 10.51
N ASP A 856 -19.02 11.46 9.54
CA ASP A 856 -18.66 10.91 8.22
C ASP A 856 -17.60 11.72 7.47
N GLY A 857 -17.45 12.99 7.77
CA GLY A 857 -16.45 13.88 7.17
C GLY A 857 -15.23 14.14 8.03
N TRP A 858 -15.24 13.89 9.35
CA TRP A 858 -14.15 14.20 10.26
C TRP A 858 -13.38 12.97 10.71
N ASN A 859 -12.07 12.98 10.52
CA ASN A 859 -11.17 11.93 10.99
C ASN A 859 -9.97 12.54 11.73
N ILE A 860 -9.70 12.02 12.93
CA ILE A 860 -8.55 12.39 13.77
C ILE A 860 -7.68 11.17 13.95
N ASN A 861 -6.41 11.28 13.62
CA ASN A 861 -5.39 10.30 13.94
C ASN A 861 -4.39 10.92 14.91
N PHE A 862 -3.96 10.16 15.89
CA PHE A 862 -2.91 10.58 16.82
C PHE A 862 -1.97 9.43 17.14
N SER A 863 -0.72 9.77 17.40
CA SER A 863 0.31 8.84 17.84
C SER A 863 1.22 9.54 18.84
N SER A 864 1.50 8.86 19.94
CA SER A 864 2.38 9.35 20.99
C SER A 864 2.96 8.19 21.78
N GLY A 865 3.92 8.48 22.63
CA GLY A 865 4.45 7.55 23.61
C GLY A 865 5.02 8.29 24.81
N TYR A 866 5.30 7.54 25.84
CA TYR A 866 5.89 8.06 27.07
C TYR A 866 7.05 7.18 27.50
N ASP A 867 8.20 7.79 27.71
CA ASP A 867 9.38 7.17 28.27
C ASP A 867 9.41 7.47 29.78
N PHE A 868 9.22 6.43 30.58
CA PHE A 868 9.19 6.57 32.04
C PHE A 868 10.57 6.79 32.65
N GLU A 869 11.64 6.48 31.93
CA GLU A 869 13.02 6.69 32.42
C GLU A 869 13.44 8.14 32.25
N ASN A 870 13.16 8.73 31.09
CA ASN A 870 13.48 10.11 30.78
C ASN A 870 12.38 11.09 31.19
N HIS A 871 11.25 10.58 31.69
CA HIS A 871 10.05 11.36 32.04
C HIS A 871 9.59 12.28 30.89
N ALA A 872 9.72 11.80 29.67
CA ALA A 872 9.49 12.60 28.46
C ALA A 872 8.48 11.93 27.53
N MET A 873 7.70 12.75 26.85
CA MET A 873 6.87 12.29 25.74
C MET A 873 7.77 11.99 24.54
N SER A 874 7.54 10.85 23.90
CA SER A 874 8.15 10.53 22.61
C SER A 874 7.53 11.39 21.51
N MET A 875 7.93 11.17 20.25
CA MET A 875 7.34 11.91 19.14
C MET A 875 5.82 11.86 19.19
N THR A 876 5.20 13.01 19.42
CA THR A 876 3.76 13.17 19.52
C THR A 876 3.23 13.89 18.29
N THR A 877 2.39 13.21 17.54
CA THR A 877 1.78 13.74 16.33
C THR A 877 0.26 13.60 16.38
N ALA A 878 -0.43 14.59 15.85
CA ALA A 878 -1.87 14.52 15.63
C ALA A 878 -2.19 15.02 14.22
N SER A 879 -3.12 14.38 13.55
CA SER A 879 -3.64 14.83 12.26
C SER A 879 -5.15 14.85 12.28
N LEU A 880 -5.70 15.90 11.74
CA LEU A 880 -7.13 16.14 11.57
C LEU A 880 -7.41 16.24 10.08
N SER A 881 -8.33 15.47 9.57
CA SER A 881 -8.81 15.60 8.21
C SER A 881 -10.31 15.76 8.16
N ARG A 882 -10.78 16.59 7.22
CA ARG A 882 -12.21 16.79 6.95
C ARG A 882 -12.47 16.74 5.46
N ASP A 883 -13.38 15.88 5.08
CA ASP A 883 -13.99 15.89 3.75
C ASP A 883 -15.14 16.88 3.72
N LEU A 884 -15.02 17.88 2.88
CA LEU A 884 -16.02 18.93 2.64
C LEU A 884 -16.75 18.71 1.31
N HIS A 885 -16.83 17.48 0.84
CA HIS A 885 -17.42 17.06 -0.42
C HIS A 885 -16.57 17.46 -1.63
N CYS A 886 -16.54 18.73 -2.01
CA CYS A 886 -15.73 19.21 -3.13
C CYS A 886 -14.33 19.66 -2.73
N PHE A 887 -14.08 19.82 -1.43
CA PHE A 887 -12.78 20.20 -0.85
C PHE A 887 -12.35 19.21 0.22
N ASN A 888 -11.05 19.09 0.40
CA ASN A 888 -10.45 18.37 1.52
C ASN A 888 -9.63 19.32 2.36
N MET A 889 -9.84 19.27 3.66
CA MET A 889 -9.07 20.00 4.64
C MET A 889 -8.27 19.01 5.48
N SER A 890 -6.98 19.24 5.62
CA SER A 890 -6.13 18.48 6.54
C SER A 890 -5.25 19.41 7.36
N ALA A 891 -5.12 19.09 8.63
CA ALA A 891 -4.20 19.73 9.55
C ALA A 891 -3.36 18.65 10.22
N SER A 892 -2.06 18.79 10.25
CA SER A 892 -1.16 17.93 11.02
C SER A 892 -0.33 18.77 11.98
N VAL A 893 -0.15 18.27 13.19
CA VAL A 893 0.58 18.93 14.26
C VAL A 893 1.58 17.95 14.84
N VAL A 894 2.81 18.38 15.00
CA VAL A 894 3.83 17.74 15.82
C VAL A 894 3.90 18.51 17.13
N LEU A 895 3.76 17.85 18.27
CA LEU A 895 3.77 18.47 19.61
C LEU A 895 5.07 18.23 20.37
N ALA A 896 5.74 17.11 20.08
CA ALA A 896 7.02 16.75 20.64
C ALA A 896 7.84 15.99 19.58
N PRO A 897 9.18 16.15 19.52
CA PRO A 897 10.07 16.94 20.38
C PRO A 897 10.06 18.46 20.11
N TYR A 898 9.47 18.89 19.01
CA TYR A 898 9.32 20.31 18.63
C TYR A 898 7.87 20.55 18.17
N THR A 899 7.40 21.77 18.29
CA THR A 899 6.05 22.13 17.86
C THR A 899 6.09 22.63 16.42
N SER A 900 5.33 21.96 15.55
CA SER A 900 5.11 22.42 14.18
C SER A 900 3.70 22.07 13.73
N TYR A 901 3.16 22.83 12.78
CA TYR A 901 1.88 22.52 12.16
C TYR A 901 1.92 22.73 10.66
N ASN A 902 1.13 21.90 9.97
CA ASN A 902 0.88 22.01 8.55
C ASN A 902 -0.63 21.97 8.34
N PHE A 903 -1.16 22.99 7.68
CA PHE A 903 -2.57 23.08 7.30
C PHE A 903 -2.66 23.11 5.78
N THR A 904 -3.51 22.26 5.23
CA THR A 904 -3.75 22.15 3.79
C THR A 904 -5.23 22.16 3.53
N PHE A 905 -5.66 23.00 2.61
CA PHE A 905 -7.01 23.04 2.07
C PHE A 905 -6.93 22.94 0.56
N ARG A 906 -7.57 21.95 -0.06
CA ARG A 906 -7.46 21.72 -1.50
C ARG A 906 -8.76 21.21 -2.10
N CYS A 907 -8.98 21.52 -3.39
CA CYS A 907 -10.10 20.98 -4.17
C CYS A 907 -9.86 19.50 -4.50
N ASN A 908 -10.92 18.69 -4.42
CA ASN A 908 -10.88 17.25 -4.74
C ASN A 908 -10.84 16.97 -6.25
N ALA A 909 -11.15 17.96 -7.09
CA ALA A 909 -11.10 17.83 -8.53
C ALA A 909 -9.67 17.73 -9.05
N ALA A 910 -9.33 16.64 -9.74
CA ALA A 910 -7.98 16.40 -10.26
C ALA A 910 -7.45 17.54 -11.17
N THR A 911 -8.35 18.19 -11.91
CA THR A 911 -8.03 19.31 -12.82
C THR A 911 -7.80 20.65 -12.12
N LEU A 912 -8.32 20.82 -10.89
CA LEU A 912 -8.29 22.07 -10.15
C LEU A 912 -7.56 21.97 -8.81
N THR A 913 -7.06 20.80 -8.43
CA THR A 913 -6.37 20.56 -7.15
C THR A 913 -5.19 21.52 -6.95
N ASP A 914 -4.42 21.79 -8.00
CA ASP A 914 -3.25 22.66 -7.93
C ASP A 914 -3.63 24.15 -7.98
N ALA A 915 -4.73 24.50 -8.64
CA ALA A 915 -5.22 25.88 -8.74
C ALA A 915 -5.97 26.34 -7.49
N LEU A 916 -6.68 25.41 -6.82
CA LEU A 916 -7.46 25.64 -5.61
C LEU A 916 -6.82 24.95 -4.41
N LYS A 917 -5.61 25.36 -4.05
CA LYS A 917 -4.84 24.84 -2.93
C LYS A 917 -4.39 26.00 -2.03
N TYR A 918 -4.58 25.83 -0.76
CA TYR A 918 -4.01 26.72 0.27
C TYR A 918 -3.25 25.89 1.28
N ASP A 919 -1.95 26.16 1.41
CA ASP A 919 -1.08 25.50 2.37
C ASP A 919 -0.53 26.57 3.34
N LYS A 920 -0.70 26.34 4.64
CA LYS A 920 -0.07 27.16 5.67
C LYS A 920 0.73 26.27 6.62
N ARG A 921 1.98 26.68 6.87
CA ARG A 921 2.92 25.92 7.68
C ARG A 921 3.57 26.82 8.72
N SER A 922 3.89 26.26 9.89
CA SER A 922 4.70 26.97 10.87
C SER A 922 6.16 26.99 10.44
N GLY A 923 6.88 28.08 10.72
CA GLY A 923 8.34 28.08 10.67
C GLY A 923 8.89 27.16 11.77
N ILE A 924 9.94 26.39 11.46
CA ILE A 924 10.71 25.66 12.46
C ILE A 924 11.86 26.56 12.86
N THR A 925 11.73 27.19 14.04
CA THR A 925 12.73 28.18 14.52
C THR A 925 13.90 27.56 15.28
N ASN A 926 13.83 26.26 15.62
CA ASN A 926 14.89 25.58 16.37
C ASN A 926 15.60 24.57 15.47
N ALA A 927 16.93 24.64 15.43
CA ALA A 927 17.74 23.60 14.81
C ALA A 927 17.45 22.26 15.50
N VAL A 928 17.02 21.27 14.71
CA VAL A 928 16.79 19.92 15.22
C VAL A 928 18.13 19.35 15.67
N GLN A 929 18.30 19.15 16.97
CA GLN A 929 19.46 18.43 17.49
C GLN A 929 19.25 16.92 17.26
N TRP A 930 20.19 16.32 16.57
CA TRP A 930 20.24 14.87 16.38
C TRP A 930 20.79 14.24 17.65
N TYR A 931 20.03 13.38 18.30
CA TYR A 931 20.47 12.59 19.47
C TYR A 931 21.06 11.25 19.02
#